data_6b68a6fec769204a23a3b215a744bbeb
#
_entry.id   6b68a6fec769204a23a3b215a744bbeb
#
_cell.length_a   1.000
_cell.length_b   1.000
_cell.length_c   1.000
_cell.angle_alpha   90.00
_cell.angle_beta   90.00
_cell.angle_gamma   90.00
#
_symmetry.space_group_name_H-M   'P 1'
#
loop_
_entity.id
_entity.type
_entity.pdbx_description
1 polymer ?
#
loop_
_entity_poly.entity_id
_entity_poly.type
_entity_poly.pdbx_seq_one_letter_code
_entity_poly.pdbx_strand_id
1 'polypeptide(L)'
;YMNNKKFVKCAQPVGDTMGRFHPHGDSSIYGALAWMSQEWNMRYPLIAWHGNNGSRDGDEPAAYRYTECKLSKIGEEMLADIKKNTVDWQNAYTDEEQEPVYLPGRIPNLIVNGTSGIAWAMACSFAPHNLTEVMNAAIHVLENPECPVKDVLNYIQGPDFPTGGLVVNKDELPSAYLTGKGRARIRGEYKIESDRKGDSIVFTSIPYKVSKEVLTVKIDELCNEGKITGIATIRDESNKDGVRFVIELEKGVSAEPVVQKLFKLTPLENTYSFNQVALVDKKPVLVNMKQLLESYIEHQRDVLLRKTQFDLDKIKARIHILEGLLIALEDIDNVIALIKKSESAAAAKTNLMTKYNLSEAQAKAILDMKLSRLAKLEKIEIENEKNEKVLESKRLEGVLKNPTPELKKDFEAVRDTYGDARRSTITQVAITKEEKEIEFVEPEKCVVVMTEGGLIKRVPTTSFRTQKRNGKGVKTQDDITSAVIRTNTIDSLMIFTNKGRMYRLLVDEIPVGTNATKGQSIKSLVAMEKDEEASVIYSIYRDTDAKYVLFVTKNGVVKKTALEEYVKTKKKTGIAAISLKDGDELAAVTLVKDEPLVLITGKGMGIKFNSMDVSATSRATSGVKGMGLNEDDYVVAALPIRNPQDSLAIFSECGLGKKIDLNELVTQKRGGKGIICYKTSEKTGDVTGTALISDEDNLLVCGLTNSICISATEVPLATRVSLGNQILKGTKLLSVTKV
;
A
#
# COMPACT_ATOMS: atom_id res chain seq x y z
N TYR A 1 8.12 -24.40 22.09
CA TYR A 1 7.52 -23.23 22.76
C TYR A 1 5.99 -23.31 22.84
N MET A 2 5.46 -24.53 22.98
CA MET A 2 4.01 -24.79 23.04
C MET A 2 3.33 -24.19 24.27
N ASN A 3 2.02 -23.92 24.20
CA ASN A 3 1.24 -23.29 25.26
C ASN A 3 1.24 -24.08 26.58
N ASN A 4 1.25 -25.42 26.51
CA ASN A 4 1.30 -26.30 27.68
C ASN A 4 2.69 -26.35 28.36
N LYS A 5 3.70 -25.71 27.82
CA LYS A 5 5.06 -25.60 28.39
C LYS A 5 5.22 -24.33 29.21
N LYS A 6 6.31 -24.27 29.99
CA LYS A 6 6.67 -23.05 30.72
C LYS A 6 7.06 -21.95 29.75
N PHE A 7 6.90 -20.71 30.18
CA PHE A 7 7.45 -19.56 29.48
C PHE A 7 8.97 -19.68 29.40
N VAL A 8 9.54 -19.21 28.30
CA VAL A 8 10.99 -19.15 28.05
C VAL A 8 11.42 -17.72 27.80
N LYS A 9 12.65 -17.37 28.11
CA LYS A 9 13.20 -16.05 27.78
C LYS A 9 13.16 -15.82 26.28
N CYS A 10 12.70 -14.64 25.85
CA CYS A 10 12.60 -14.31 24.43
C CYS A 10 13.94 -14.39 23.68
N ALA A 11 15.04 -14.27 24.39
CA ALA A 11 16.39 -14.49 23.86
C ALA A 11 16.56 -15.87 23.21
N GLN A 12 15.87 -16.91 23.72
CA GLN A 12 15.99 -18.27 23.22
C GLN A 12 15.34 -18.43 21.82
N PRO A 13 14.03 -18.14 21.60
CA PRO A 13 13.46 -18.25 20.26
C PRO A 13 14.06 -17.24 19.27
N VAL A 14 14.52 -16.07 19.71
CA VAL A 14 15.23 -15.11 18.84
C VAL A 14 16.56 -15.71 18.36
N GLY A 15 17.35 -16.29 19.26
CA GLY A 15 18.61 -16.93 18.91
C GLY A 15 18.44 -18.16 18.01
N ASP A 16 17.45 -19.02 18.32
CA ASP A 16 17.12 -20.19 17.51
C ASP A 16 16.70 -19.78 16.09
N THR A 17 15.85 -18.77 15.97
CA THR A 17 15.38 -18.26 14.67
C THR A 17 16.54 -17.67 13.87
N MET A 18 17.37 -16.82 14.49
CA MET A 18 18.51 -16.17 13.83
C MET A 18 19.55 -17.19 13.38
N GLY A 19 19.85 -18.16 14.22
CA GLY A 19 20.92 -19.14 13.96
C GLY A 19 20.56 -20.23 12.97
N ARG A 20 19.26 -20.57 12.83
CA ARG A 20 18.84 -21.76 12.09
C ARG A 20 17.94 -21.46 10.89
N PHE A 21 17.12 -20.42 10.91
CA PHE A 21 16.05 -20.20 9.95
C PHE A 21 16.10 -18.83 9.26
N HIS A 22 16.54 -17.77 9.95
CA HIS A 22 16.43 -16.42 9.42
C HIS A 22 17.68 -15.58 9.74
N PRO A 23 18.68 -15.51 8.84
CA PRO A 23 19.98 -14.86 9.09
C PRO A 23 19.89 -13.33 9.01
N HIS A 24 19.14 -12.72 9.92
CA HIS A 24 18.95 -11.27 10.04
C HIS A 24 19.16 -10.81 11.48
N GLY A 25 19.20 -9.49 11.70
CA GLY A 25 19.45 -8.91 13.02
C GLY A 25 18.40 -9.34 14.07
N ASP A 26 18.89 -9.60 15.29
CA ASP A 26 18.09 -10.02 16.44
C ASP A 26 16.97 -9.02 16.80
N SER A 27 17.21 -7.73 16.61
CA SER A 27 16.23 -6.68 16.89
C SER A 27 14.98 -6.78 15.99
N SER A 28 15.15 -7.11 14.69
CA SER A 28 14.04 -7.31 13.79
C SER A 28 13.22 -8.56 14.12
N ILE A 29 13.88 -9.65 14.47
CA ILE A 29 13.25 -10.91 14.89
C ILE A 29 12.49 -10.69 16.21
N TYR A 30 13.12 -10.02 17.18
CA TYR A 30 12.48 -9.70 18.45
C TYR A 30 11.29 -8.76 18.29
N GLY A 31 11.42 -7.73 17.45
CA GLY A 31 10.31 -6.82 17.13
C GLY A 31 9.10 -7.56 16.55
N ALA A 32 9.33 -8.51 15.63
CA ALA A 32 8.26 -9.36 15.07
C ALA A 32 7.63 -10.28 16.14
N LEU A 33 8.45 -10.86 17.03
CA LEU A 33 7.97 -11.70 18.14
C LEU A 33 7.09 -10.89 19.11
N ALA A 34 7.54 -9.68 19.48
CA ALA A 34 6.78 -8.77 20.34
C ALA A 34 5.47 -8.34 19.67
N TRP A 35 5.51 -7.97 18.38
CA TRP A 35 4.31 -7.61 17.62
C TRP A 35 3.22 -8.67 17.69
N MET A 36 3.57 -9.94 17.54
CA MET A 36 2.62 -11.05 17.61
C MET A 36 1.99 -11.27 19.00
N SER A 37 2.52 -10.62 20.06
CA SER A 37 1.95 -10.65 21.42
C SER A 37 1.08 -9.44 21.77
N GLN A 38 1.12 -8.39 20.94
CA GLN A 38 0.51 -7.09 21.27
C GLN A 38 -0.97 -7.07 20.92
N GLU A 39 -1.82 -6.95 21.94
CA GLU A 39 -3.30 -6.97 21.83
C GLU A 39 -3.86 -5.75 21.09
N TRP A 40 -3.10 -4.67 20.98
CA TRP A 40 -3.47 -3.47 20.20
C TRP A 40 -3.07 -3.55 18.73
N ASN A 41 -2.20 -4.50 18.36
CA ASN A 41 -1.77 -4.74 16.98
C ASN A 41 -2.42 -5.97 16.36
N MET A 42 -2.61 -7.04 17.14
CA MET A 42 -3.18 -8.29 16.70
C MET A 42 -4.59 -8.44 17.26
N ARG A 43 -5.57 -8.72 16.39
CA ARG A 43 -6.94 -9.00 16.85
C ARG A 43 -7.00 -10.29 17.66
N TYR A 44 -6.16 -11.26 17.29
CA TYR A 44 -5.95 -12.55 17.95
C TYR A 44 -4.44 -12.78 18.11
N PRO A 45 -3.83 -12.39 19.26
CA PRO A 45 -2.40 -12.55 19.49
C PRO A 45 -1.96 -14.00 19.43
N LEU A 46 -0.90 -14.27 18.67
CA LEU A 46 -0.37 -15.63 18.46
C LEU A 46 0.65 -16.03 19.52
N ILE A 47 1.18 -15.07 20.26
CA ILE A 47 2.20 -15.25 21.30
C ILE A 47 1.65 -14.81 22.66
N ALA A 48 1.75 -15.66 23.66
CA ALA A 48 1.55 -15.32 25.06
C ALA A 48 2.86 -14.73 25.63
N TRP A 49 2.73 -13.69 26.45
CA TRP A 49 3.87 -12.87 26.86
C TRP A 49 3.89 -12.59 28.36
N HIS A 50 5.10 -12.55 28.93
CA HIS A 50 5.36 -12.03 30.27
C HIS A 50 6.42 -10.91 30.21
N GLY A 51 6.15 -9.83 30.93
CA GLY A 51 6.98 -8.63 30.95
C GLY A 51 6.42 -7.54 30.03
N ASN A 52 7.19 -6.45 29.89
CA ASN A 52 6.81 -5.31 29.05
C ASN A 52 7.03 -5.65 27.56
N ASN A 53 5.95 -5.71 26.79
CA ASN A 53 5.96 -5.92 25.32
C ASN A 53 5.77 -4.61 24.52
N GLY A 54 6.02 -3.46 25.14
CA GLY A 54 5.79 -2.15 24.55
C GLY A 54 4.47 -1.53 24.97
N SER A 55 4.13 -0.42 24.35
CA SER A 55 2.85 0.24 24.57
C SER A 55 2.17 0.60 23.25
N ARG A 56 0.90 0.97 23.34
CA ARG A 56 0.12 1.51 22.21
C ARG A 56 0.64 2.88 21.74
N ASP A 57 1.39 3.58 22.55
CA ASP A 57 1.91 4.92 22.28
C ASP A 57 3.28 4.90 21.59
N GLY A 58 3.83 3.71 21.36
CA GLY A 58 5.06 3.53 20.61
C GLY A 58 6.28 3.19 21.49
N ASP A 59 6.09 2.99 22.80
CA ASP A 59 7.17 2.49 23.64
C ASP A 59 7.65 1.14 23.15
N GLU A 60 8.96 0.95 23.13
CA GLU A 60 9.59 -0.30 22.77
C GLU A 60 9.42 -1.37 23.86
N PRO A 61 9.40 -2.66 23.49
CA PRO A 61 9.45 -3.75 24.46
C PRO A 61 10.72 -3.69 25.29
N ALA A 62 10.66 -4.17 26.53
CA ALA A 62 11.85 -4.39 27.33
C ALA A 62 12.79 -5.37 26.62
N ALA A 63 14.12 -5.27 26.86
CA ALA A 63 15.10 -6.11 26.17
C ALA A 63 14.76 -7.62 26.33
N TYR A 64 14.96 -8.40 25.26
CA TYR A 64 14.57 -9.81 25.15
C TYR A 64 15.16 -10.75 26.22
N ARG A 65 16.21 -10.34 26.93
CA ARG A 65 16.77 -11.07 28.08
C ARG A 65 15.87 -11.01 29.32
N TYR A 66 14.97 -10.03 29.41
CA TYR A 66 14.04 -9.88 30.54
C TYR A 66 12.67 -10.47 30.26
N THR A 67 12.15 -10.32 29.04
CA THR A 67 10.83 -10.78 28.65
C THR A 67 10.79 -12.28 28.43
N GLU A 68 9.59 -12.86 28.54
CA GLU A 68 9.35 -14.28 28.35
C GLU A 68 8.16 -14.50 27.43
N CYS A 69 8.21 -15.55 26.62
CA CYS A 69 7.18 -15.87 25.67
C CYS A 69 6.91 -17.37 25.53
N LYS A 70 5.78 -17.70 24.96
CA LYS A 70 5.41 -19.01 24.43
C LYS A 70 4.26 -18.83 23.41
N LEU A 71 3.93 -19.86 22.66
CA LEU A 71 2.72 -19.82 21.82
C LEU A 71 1.46 -19.60 22.68
N SER A 72 0.54 -18.78 22.21
CA SER A 72 -0.81 -18.73 22.74
C SER A 72 -1.60 -19.96 22.32
N LYS A 73 -2.78 -20.20 22.91
CA LYS A 73 -3.64 -21.31 22.48
C LYS A 73 -3.99 -21.20 20.99
N ILE A 74 -4.36 -20.01 20.53
CA ILE A 74 -4.69 -19.78 19.13
C ILE A 74 -3.43 -19.82 18.23
N GLY A 75 -2.26 -19.46 18.76
CA GLY A 75 -0.99 -19.59 18.04
C GLY A 75 -0.59 -21.05 17.77
N GLU A 76 -0.99 -21.99 18.63
CA GLU A 76 -0.77 -23.42 18.40
C GLU A 76 -1.56 -23.94 17.19
N GLU A 77 -2.74 -23.38 16.92
CA GLU A 77 -3.57 -23.76 15.76
C GLU A 77 -2.88 -23.46 14.42
N MET A 78 -1.92 -22.53 14.39
CA MET A 78 -1.12 -22.28 13.20
C MET A 78 -0.19 -23.45 12.85
N LEU A 79 0.17 -24.27 13.85
CA LEU A 79 1.08 -25.41 13.73
C LEU A 79 0.38 -26.76 13.90
N ALA A 80 -0.95 -26.76 14.03
CA ALA A 80 -1.72 -27.96 14.25
C ALA A 80 -1.42 -29.03 13.17
N ASP A 81 -1.16 -30.25 13.62
CA ASP A 81 -0.91 -31.41 12.75
C ASP A 81 0.32 -31.28 11.79
N ILE A 82 1.23 -30.30 11.97
CA ILE A 82 2.39 -30.08 11.09
C ILE A 82 3.29 -31.32 10.95
N LYS A 83 3.30 -32.22 11.96
CA LYS A 83 4.09 -33.47 11.96
C LYS A 83 3.42 -34.63 11.19
N LYS A 84 2.24 -34.40 10.63
CA LYS A 84 1.47 -35.41 9.89
C LYS A 84 1.56 -35.22 8.37
N ASN A 85 2.67 -34.74 7.87
CA ASN A 85 2.90 -34.49 6.44
C ASN A 85 1.85 -33.57 5.79
N THR A 86 1.33 -32.62 6.54
CA THR A 86 0.24 -31.72 6.10
C THR A 86 0.70 -30.61 5.18
N VAL A 87 2.00 -30.31 5.14
CA VAL A 87 2.61 -29.24 4.35
C VAL A 87 3.90 -29.73 3.69
N ASP A 88 4.35 -29.02 2.67
CA ASP A 88 5.63 -29.26 2.03
C ASP A 88 6.76 -28.64 2.83
N TRP A 89 7.96 -29.22 2.72
CA TRP A 89 9.16 -28.79 3.42
C TRP A 89 10.25 -28.41 2.43
N GLN A 90 11.07 -27.46 2.79
CA GLN A 90 12.25 -27.04 2.04
C GLN A 90 13.44 -26.94 3.00
N ASN A 91 14.67 -26.89 2.47
CA ASN A 91 15.83 -26.65 3.28
C ASN A 91 15.80 -25.21 3.81
N ALA A 92 16.14 -25.05 5.09
CA ALA A 92 16.45 -23.75 5.67
C ALA A 92 17.76 -23.18 5.07
N TYR A 93 18.09 -21.93 5.36
CA TYR A 93 19.28 -21.30 4.79
C TYR A 93 20.62 -22.02 5.17
N THR A 94 20.63 -22.81 6.24
CA THR A 94 21.80 -23.57 6.66
C THR A 94 21.96 -24.90 5.92
N ASP A 95 20.99 -25.37 5.15
CA ASP A 95 20.88 -26.69 4.53
C ASP A 95 20.92 -27.88 5.52
N GLU A 96 21.13 -27.65 6.81
CA GLU A 96 21.15 -28.68 7.86
C GLU A 96 19.76 -28.95 8.44
N GLU A 97 18.86 -28.00 8.32
CA GLU A 97 17.49 -28.03 8.85
C GLU A 97 16.48 -27.93 7.73
N GLN A 98 15.26 -28.35 8.03
CA GLN A 98 14.12 -28.15 7.14
C GLN A 98 13.11 -27.22 7.76
N GLU A 99 12.50 -26.38 6.93
CA GLU A 99 11.42 -25.50 7.30
C GLU A 99 10.18 -25.74 6.42
N PRO A 100 8.96 -25.54 6.93
CA PRO A 100 7.76 -25.70 6.13
C PRO A 100 7.68 -24.56 5.10
N VAL A 101 7.27 -24.86 3.87
CA VAL A 101 7.04 -23.85 2.82
C VAL A 101 5.91 -22.91 3.21
N TYR A 102 4.90 -23.44 3.93
CA TYR A 102 3.79 -22.71 4.53
C TYR A 102 3.28 -23.48 5.75
N LEU A 103 2.50 -22.84 6.61
CA LEU A 103 1.95 -23.46 7.82
C LEU A 103 0.60 -24.15 7.52
N PRO A 104 0.23 -25.22 8.23
CA PRO A 104 -1.10 -25.82 8.12
C PRO A 104 -2.24 -24.88 8.50
N GLY A 105 -2.01 -23.98 9.46
CA GLY A 105 -2.83 -22.80 9.77
C GLY A 105 -4.34 -23.04 9.84
N ARG A 106 -4.85 -23.72 10.89
CA ARG A 106 -6.30 -23.98 11.06
C ARG A 106 -7.15 -22.70 11.22
N ILE A 107 -6.50 -21.55 11.39
CA ILE A 107 -7.14 -20.25 11.51
C ILE A 107 -6.83 -19.45 10.24
N PRO A 108 -7.80 -18.73 9.65
CA PRO A 108 -7.58 -17.86 8.51
C PRO A 108 -6.85 -16.57 8.94
N ASN A 109 -5.59 -16.71 9.37
CA ASN A 109 -4.81 -15.66 10.04
C ASN A 109 -4.71 -14.38 9.22
N LEU A 110 -4.57 -14.46 7.90
CA LEU A 110 -4.54 -13.30 7.01
C LEU A 110 -5.81 -12.47 7.11
N ILE A 111 -6.97 -13.10 7.26
CA ILE A 111 -8.28 -12.42 7.31
C ILE A 111 -8.54 -11.89 8.73
N VAL A 112 -8.28 -12.70 9.77
CA VAL A 112 -8.66 -12.33 11.14
C VAL A 112 -7.70 -11.35 11.79
N ASN A 113 -6.40 -11.44 11.54
CA ASN A 113 -5.41 -10.51 12.07
C ASN A 113 -5.04 -9.40 11.09
N GLY A 114 -5.33 -9.59 9.81
CA GLY A 114 -4.91 -8.67 8.77
C GLY A 114 -3.39 -8.62 8.61
N THR A 115 -2.94 -7.81 7.69
CA THR A 115 -1.52 -7.49 7.50
C THR A 115 -1.39 -6.22 6.66
N SER A 116 -0.23 -5.57 6.75
CA SER A 116 0.12 -4.49 5.83
C SER A 116 1.61 -4.59 5.52
N GLY A 117 1.96 -4.40 4.27
CA GLY A 117 3.34 -4.45 3.83
C GLY A 117 3.56 -3.66 2.56
N ILE A 118 4.76 -3.13 2.42
CA ILE A 118 5.22 -2.36 1.26
C ILE A 118 6.43 -3.08 0.71
N ALA A 119 6.35 -3.45 -0.58
CA ALA A 119 7.45 -4.05 -1.31
C ALA A 119 7.77 -3.18 -2.53
N TRP A 120 8.85 -3.50 -3.25
CA TRP A 120 9.15 -2.86 -4.52
C TRP A 120 8.00 -3.13 -5.51
N ALA A 121 7.38 -2.05 -6.00
CA ALA A 121 6.26 -2.06 -6.94
C ALA A 121 4.92 -2.63 -6.43
N MET A 122 4.80 -3.10 -5.19
CA MET A 122 3.54 -3.61 -4.65
C MET A 122 3.36 -3.23 -3.18
N ALA A 123 2.11 -2.98 -2.80
CA ALA A 123 1.71 -2.84 -1.41
C ALA A 123 0.51 -3.73 -1.14
N CYS A 124 0.40 -4.27 0.06
CA CYS A 124 -0.79 -4.96 0.50
C CYS A 124 -1.31 -4.35 1.80
N SER A 125 -2.63 -4.39 1.99
CA SER A 125 -3.28 -3.94 3.22
C SER A 125 -4.56 -4.73 3.43
N PHE A 126 -4.54 -5.63 4.41
CA PHE A 126 -5.67 -6.45 4.84
C PHE A 126 -6.08 -6.00 6.23
N ALA A 127 -7.33 -5.59 6.40
CA ALA A 127 -7.86 -5.26 7.71
C ALA A 127 -8.12 -6.52 8.54
N PRO A 128 -8.03 -6.44 9.87
CA PRO A 128 -8.44 -7.53 10.77
C PRO A 128 -9.97 -7.68 10.80
N HIS A 129 -10.45 -8.92 11.04
CA HIS A 129 -11.87 -9.26 11.09
C HIS A 129 -12.20 -10.15 12.29
N ASN A 130 -13.48 -10.17 12.66
CA ASN A 130 -13.97 -11.03 13.71
C ASN A 130 -13.95 -12.51 13.29
N LEU A 131 -13.36 -13.38 14.12
CA LEU A 131 -13.19 -14.80 13.80
C LEU A 131 -14.54 -15.53 13.64
N THR A 132 -15.53 -15.23 14.50
CA THR A 132 -16.85 -15.84 14.41
C THR A 132 -17.52 -15.53 13.07
N GLU A 133 -17.44 -14.27 12.61
CA GLU A 133 -17.98 -13.84 11.32
C GLU A 133 -17.26 -14.53 10.15
N VAL A 134 -15.94 -14.57 10.20
CA VAL A 134 -15.11 -15.17 9.14
C VAL A 134 -15.35 -16.68 9.05
N MET A 135 -15.44 -17.39 10.19
CA MET A 135 -15.68 -18.83 10.18
C MET A 135 -17.12 -19.16 9.72
N ASN A 136 -18.12 -18.36 10.11
CA ASN A 136 -19.47 -18.53 9.58
C ASN A 136 -19.54 -18.31 8.07
N ALA A 137 -18.83 -17.30 7.56
CA ALA A 137 -18.70 -17.07 6.12
C ALA A 137 -17.99 -18.23 5.40
N ALA A 138 -16.92 -18.77 6.00
CA ALA A 138 -16.18 -19.91 5.45
C ALA A 138 -17.06 -21.16 5.40
N ILE A 139 -17.85 -21.43 6.42
CA ILE A 139 -18.82 -22.55 6.45
C ILE A 139 -19.87 -22.36 5.35
N HIS A 140 -20.40 -21.17 5.18
CA HIS A 140 -21.36 -20.87 4.13
C HIS A 140 -20.80 -21.12 2.73
N VAL A 141 -19.58 -20.64 2.46
CA VAL A 141 -18.89 -20.83 1.17
C VAL A 141 -18.55 -22.31 0.95
N LEU A 142 -18.16 -23.05 2.00
CA LEU A 142 -17.89 -24.47 1.95
C LEU A 142 -19.13 -25.28 1.53
N GLU A 143 -20.29 -24.91 2.06
CA GLU A 143 -21.59 -25.56 1.76
C GLU A 143 -22.18 -25.10 0.43
N ASN A 144 -21.89 -23.88 -0.01
CA ASN A 144 -22.42 -23.25 -1.21
C ASN A 144 -21.28 -22.61 -2.04
N PRO A 145 -20.43 -23.39 -2.72
CA PRO A 145 -19.27 -22.87 -3.46
C PRO A 145 -19.65 -21.84 -4.55
N GLU A 146 -20.81 -22.00 -5.17
CA GLU A 146 -21.30 -21.11 -6.24
C GLU A 146 -22.04 -19.87 -5.71
N CYS A 147 -22.06 -19.63 -4.41
CA CYS A 147 -22.71 -18.43 -3.85
C CYS A 147 -22.09 -17.15 -4.41
N PRO A 148 -22.85 -16.10 -4.67
CA PRO A 148 -22.30 -14.82 -5.08
C PRO A 148 -21.48 -14.17 -3.95
N VAL A 149 -20.49 -13.36 -4.29
CA VAL A 149 -19.63 -12.65 -3.29
C VAL A 149 -20.46 -11.85 -2.29
N LYS A 150 -21.61 -11.33 -2.69
CA LYS A 150 -22.51 -10.56 -1.82
C LYS A 150 -23.04 -11.37 -0.63
N ASP A 151 -23.19 -12.67 -0.75
CA ASP A 151 -23.70 -13.51 0.33
C ASP A 151 -22.72 -13.60 1.50
N VAL A 152 -21.41 -13.50 1.22
CA VAL A 152 -20.35 -13.43 2.24
C VAL A 152 -20.55 -12.21 3.15
N LEU A 153 -21.08 -11.11 2.61
CA LEU A 153 -21.32 -9.86 3.36
C LEU A 153 -22.48 -9.97 4.36
N ASN A 154 -23.30 -11.01 4.29
CA ASN A 154 -24.31 -11.29 5.30
C ASN A 154 -23.69 -11.79 6.61
N TYR A 155 -22.47 -12.34 6.54
CA TYR A 155 -21.73 -12.86 7.68
C TYR A 155 -20.62 -11.90 8.12
N ILE A 156 -19.83 -11.34 7.19
CA ILE A 156 -18.75 -10.40 7.46
C ILE A 156 -19.28 -8.99 7.29
N GLN A 157 -19.60 -8.32 8.39
CA GLN A 157 -20.18 -6.97 8.36
C GLN A 157 -19.15 -5.89 7.99
N GLY A 158 -17.87 -6.11 8.31
CA GLY A 158 -16.78 -5.17 8.09
C GLY A 158 -15.55 -5.50 8.93
N PRO A 159 -14.52 -4.65 8.93
CA PRO A 159 -13.31 -4.87 9.73
C PRO A 159 -13.63 -4.84 11.23
N ASP A 160 -12.83 -5.55 12.01
CA ASP A 160 -12.93 -5.61 13.47
C ASP A 160 -11.54 -5.34 14.06
N PHE A 161 -11.28 -4.07 14.37
CA PHE A 161 -9.97 -3.62 14.81
C PHE A 161 -9.67 -4.04 16.25
N PRO A 162 -8.42 -4.41 16.59
CA PRO A 162 -8.02 -4.78 17.95
C PRO A 162 -8.38 -3.74 19.00
N THR A 163 -8.30 -2.47 18.64
CA THR A 163 -8.52 -1.32 19.49
C THR A 163 -9.99 -0.84 19.53
N GLY A 164 -10.89 -1.53 18.82
CA GLY A 164 -12.31 -1.14 18.74
C GLY A 164 -12.52 0.12 17.88
N GLY A 165 -13.44 0.97 18.33
CA GLY A 165 -13.82 2.22 17.68
C GLY A 165 -14.98 2.07 16.68
N LEU A 166 -15.37 3.20 16.09
CA LEU A 166 -16.49 3.29 15.15
C LEU A 166 -16.00 3.24 13.71
N VAL A 167 -16.49 2.32 12.91
CA VAL A 167 -16.37 2.37 11.45
C VAL A 167 -17.59 3.12 10.91
N VAL A 168 -17.37 4.31 10.32
CA VAL A 168 -18.42 5.30 10.07
C VAL A 168 -18.91 5.39 8.62
N ASN A 169 -18.41 4.53 7.72
CA ASN A 169 -18.78 4.49 6.30
C ASN A 169 -19.30 3.11 5.87
N LYS A 170 -20.31 2.61 6.56
CA LYS A 170 -20.91 1.29 6.33
C LYS A 170 -21.26 1.02 4.88
N ASP A 171 -21.82 2.01 4.19
CA ASP A 171 -22.34 1.85 2.81
C ASP A 171 -21.23 1.69 1.76
N GLU A 172 -19.99 2.06 2.08
CA GLU A 172 -18.82 1.92 1.19
C GLU A 172 -18.12 0.56 1.34
N LEU A 173 -18.24 -0.10 2.50
CA LEU A 173 -17.56 -1.36 2.80
C LEU A 173 -17.87 -2.50 1.82
N PRO A 174 -19.13 -2.69 1.37
CA PRO A 174 -19.43 -3.75 0.40
C PRO A 174 -18.59 -3.66 -0.88
N SER A 175 -18.37 -2.45 -1.40
CA SER A 175 -17.53 -2.24 -2.58
C SER A 175 -16.08 -2.69 -2.35
N ALA A 176 -15.52 -2.40 -1.17
CA ALA A 176 -14.17 -2.81 -0.80
C ALA A 176 -14.01 -4.34 -0.80
N TYR A 177 -14.99 -5.06 -0.26
CA TYR A 177 -14.96 -6.53 -0.21
C TYR A 177 -15.24 -7.21 -1.53
N LEU A 178 -16.04 -6.57 -2.40
CA LEU A 178 -16.32 -7.06 -3.75
C LEU A 178 -15.12 -6.92 -4.68
N THR A 179 -14.34 -5.84 -4.53
CA THR A 179 -13.24 -5.50 -5.44
C THR A 179 -11.85 -5.79 -4.89
N GLY A 180 -11.70 -5.99 -3.58
CA GLY A 180 -10.41 -6.07 -2.89
C GLY A 180 -9.74 -4.71 -2.67
N LYS A 181 -10.35 -3.61 -3.13
CA LYS A 181 -9.87 -2.23 -2.91
C LYS A 181 -10.97 -1.35 -2.33
N GLY A 182 -10.62 -0.51 -1.37
CA GLY A 182 -11.57 0.41 -0.74
C GLY A 182 -11.00 1.01 0.54
N ARG A 183 -11.89 1.52 1.37
CA ARG A 183 -11.49 2.17 2.62
C ARG A 183 -12.52 1.94 3.73
N ALA A 184 -12.02 1.90 4.97
CA ALA A 184 -12.82 2.01 6.18
C ALA A 184 -12.42 3.31 6.90
N ARG A 185 -13.38 4.16 7.22
CA ARG A 185 -13.15 5.33 8.08
C ARG A 185 -13.40 4.94 9.52
N ILE A 186 -12.36 5.07 10.34
CA ILE A 186 -12.36 4.70 11.75
C ILE A 186 -12.37 5.97 12.58
N ARG A 187 -13.31 6.08 13.51
CA ARG A 187 -13.47 7.21 14.41
C ARG A 187 -13.33 6.74 15.85
N GLY A 188 -12.65 7.51 16.70
CA GLY A 188 -12.62 7.28 18.14
C GLY A 188 -14.00 7.48 18.76
N GLU A 189 -14.36 6.62 19.73
CA GLU A 189 -15.57 6.78 20.53
C GLU A 189 -15.31 7.80 21.63
N TYR A 190 -16.29 8.66 21.91
CA TYR A 190 -16.17 9.70 22.92
C TYR A 190 -17.44 9.84 23.74
N LYS A 191 -17.28 10.45 24.92
CA LYS A 191 -18.35 10.91 25.80
C LYS A 191 -18.08 12.34 26.21
N ILE A 192 -19.15 13.11 26.44
CA ILE A 192 -19.04 14.44 27.04
C ILE A 192 -19.32 14.30 28.52
N GLU A 193 -18.37 14.68 29.35
CA GLU A 193 -18.51 14.73 30.80
C GLU A 193 -18.56 16.21 31.22
N SER A 194 -19.60 16.59 31.97
CA SER A 194 -19.78 17.96 32.44
C SER A 194 -19.56 18.04 33.94
N ASP A 195 -18.71 18.94 34.36
CA ASP A 195 -18.47 19.22 35.77
C ASP A 195 -18.67 20.72 36.11
N ARG A 196 -18.37 21.12 37.34
CA ARG A 196 -18.48 22.54 37.80
C ARG A 196 -17.46 23.46 37.09
N LYS A 197 -16.44 22.90 36.47
CA LYS A 197 -15.37 23.65 35.78
C LYS A 197 -15.71 23.88 34.29
N GLY A 198 -16.46 22.97 33.68
CA GLY A 198 -16.83 23.02 32.27
C GLY A 198 -17.06 21.62 31.70
N ASP A 199 -17.18 21.56 30.38
CA ASP A 199 -17.32 20.28 29.66
C ASP A 199 -15.94 19.70 29.34
N SER A 200 -15.84 18.38 29.36
CA SER A 200 -14.68 17.62 28.94
C SER A 200 -15.09 16.58 27.88
N ILE A 201 -14.33 16.49 26.82
CA ILE A 201 -14.48 15.45 25.80
C ILE A 201 -13.57 14.29 26.20
N VAL A 202 -14.15 13.15 26.50
CA VAL A 202 -13.44 11.94 26.93
C VAL A 202 -13.50 10.89 25.85
N PHE A 203 -12.39 10.65 25.18
CA PHE A 203 -12.28 9.56 24.21
C PHE A 203 -12.03 8.25 24.95
N THR A 204 -12.88 7.25 24.68
CA THR A 204 -12.80 5.90 25.25
C THR A 204 -12.14 4.91 24.27
N SER A 205 -12.00 5.28 23.02
CA SER A 205 -11.19 4.56 22.03
C SER A 205 -10.44 5.53 21.12
N ILE A 206 -9.31 5.10 20.60
CA ILE A 206 -8.52 5.82 19.61
C ILE A 206 -8.41 4.94 18.35
N PRO A 207 -8.49 5.51 17.15
CA PRO A 207 -8.42 4.74 15.91
C PRO A 207 -7.18 3.82 15.83
N TYR A 208 -7.34 2.68 15.17
CA TYR A 208 -6.29 1.70 15.01
C TYR A 208 -5.02 2.30 14.39
N LYS A 209 -3.85 1.97 14.94
CA LYS A 209 -2.52 2.49 14.57
C LYS A 209 -2.32 4.00 14.81
N VAL A 210 -3.11 4.63 15.64
CA VAL A 210 -2.89 6.01 16.08
C VAL A 210 -2.27 6.02 17.48
N SER A 211 -1.13 6.70 17.65
CA SER A 211 -0.51 6.96 18.95
C SER A 211 -1.16 8.17 19.62
N LYS A 212 -1.39 8.08 20.94
CA LYS A 212 -1.93 9.18 21.74
C LYS A 212 -0.92 10.32 21.89
N GLU A 213 0.36 10.01 21.96
CA GLU A 213 1.43 11.02 22.03
C GLU A 213 1.42 11.89 20.77
N VAL A 214 1.47 11.26 19.57
CA VAL A 214 1.42 11.96 18.30
C VAL A 214 0.11 12.76 18.16
N LEU A 215 -1.00 12.21 18.65
CA LEU A 215 -2.30 12.88 18.67
C LEU A 215 -2.27 14.14 19.54
N THR A 216 -1.69 14.06 20.75
CA THR A 216 -1.57 15.20 21.68
C THR A 216 -0.76 16.32 21.05
N VAL A 217 0.42 16.01 20.53
CA VAL A 217 1.28 17.00 19.85
C VAL A 217 0.51 17.65 18.69
N LYS A 218 -0.22 16.87 17.90
CA LYS A 218 -0.99 17.40 16.77
C LYS A 218 -2.12 18.33 17.20
N ILE A 219 -2.80 18.02 18.30
CA ILE A 219 -3.86 18.91 18.83
C ILE A 219 -3.24 20.21 19.34
N ASP A 220 -2.13 20.15 20.09
CA ASP A 220 -1.42 21.31 20.60
C ASP A 220 -0.94 22.23 19.46
N GLU A 221 -0.38 21.67 18.38
CA GLU A 221 -0.04 22.44 17.18
C GLU A 221 -1.24 23.20 16.62
N LEU A 222 -2.38 22.52 16.47
CA LEU A 222 -3.61 23.10 15.93
C LEU A 222 -4.22 24.18 16.84
N CYS A 223 -4.06 24.03 18.16
CA CYS A 223 -4.43 25.07 19.13
C CYS A 223 -3.53 26.30 19.01
N ASN A 224 -2.21 26.10 18.93
CA ASN A 224 -1.23 27.20 18.75
C ASN A 224 -1.41 27.94 17.42
N GLU A 225 -1.81 27.23 16.36
CA GLU A 225 -2.15 27.82 15.05
C GLU A 225 -3.53 28.51 15.04
N GLY A 226 -4.29 28.44 16.12
CA GLY A 226 -5.65 29.00 16.20
C GLY A 226 -6.71 28.27 15.35
N LYS A 227 -6.40 27.08 14.82
CA LYS A 227 -7.34 26.26 14.04
C LYS A 227 -8.39 25.58 14.91
N ILE A 228 -7.99 25.16 16.10
CA ILE A 228 -8.89 24.68 17.16
C ILE A 228 -8.77 25.64 18.33
N THR A 229 -9.91 26.10 18.82
CA THR A 229 -10.01 27.04 19.94
C THR A 229 -10.93 26.48 21.01
N GLY A 230 -10.74 26.90 22.25
CA GLY A 230 -11.62 26.50 23.38
C GLY A 230 -11.17 25.22 24.08
N ILE A 231 -9.97 24.70 23.84
CA ILE A 231 -9.34 23.62 24.60
C ILE A 231 -8.49 24.25 25.70
N ALA A 232 -8.75 23.87 26.96
CA ALA A 232 -8.00 24.34 28.13
C ALA A 232 -6.78 23.45 28.40
N THR A 233 -6.96 22.11 28.38
CA THR A 233 -5.84 21.17 28.60
C THR A 233 -6.17 19.78 28.03
N ILE A 234 -5.14 18.98 27.80
CA ILE A 234 -5.23 17.61 27.34
C ILE A 234 -4.55 16.71 28.35
N ARG A 235 -5.21 15.61 28.71
CA ARG A 235 -4.66 14.62 29.66
C ARG A 235 -4.88 13.21 29.19
N ASP A 236 -3.88 12.38 29.30
CA ASP A 236 -4.02 10.93 29.13
C ASP A 236 -4.18 10.28 30.51
N GLU A 237 -5.39 9.79 30.77
CA GLU A 237 -5.76 9.08 32.00
C GLU A 237 -5.95 7.58 31.71
N SER A 238 -5.45 7.08 30.56
CA SER A 238 -5.56 5.68 30.19
C SER A 238 -4.80 4.77 31.15
N ASN A 239 -5.35 3.61 31.42
CA ASN A 239 -4.77 2.62 32.31
C ASN A 239 -4.99 1.20 31.75
N LYS A 240 -4.77 0.15 32.57
CA LYS A 240 -5.01 -1.26 32.20
C LYS A 240 -6.47 -1.58 31.86
N ASP A 241 -7.42 -0.77 32.31
CA ASP A 241 -8.85 -0.99 32.11
C ASP A 241 -9.34 -0.39 30.79
N GLY A 242 -8.54 0.45 30.13
CA GLY A 242 -8.86 1.02 28.82
C GLY A 242 -8.30 2.41 28.55
N VAL A 243 -8.70 2.93 27.41
CA VAL A 243 -8.36 4.28 26.96
C VAL A 243 -9.25 5.30 27.65
N ARG A 244 -8.64 6.32 28.24
CA ARG A 244 -9.30 7.52 28.73
C ARG A 244 -8.46 8.75 28.39
N PHE A 245 -8.70 9.27 27.19
CA PHE A 245 -8.02 10.44 26.68
C PHE A 245 -8.94 11.65 26.84
N VAL A 246 -8.58 12.57 27.72
CA VAL A 246 -9.43 13.67 28.20
C VAL A 246 -8.98 14.99 27.58
N ILE A 247 -9.91 15.70 26.95
CA ILE A 247 -9.73 17.05 26.42
C ILE A 247 -10.68 17.96 27.21
N GLU A 248 -10.12 18.75 28.13
CA GLU A 248 -10.89 19.74 28.91
C GLU A 248 -11.13 20.99 28.10
N LEU A 249 -12.34 21.49 28.11
CA LEU A 249 -12.73 22.71 27.39
C LEU A 249 -12.66 23.95 28.29
N GLU A 250 -12.46 25.09 27.69
CA GLU A 250 -12.58 26.38 28.36
C GLU A 250 -14.05 26.61 28.80
N LYS A 251 -14.23 27.32 29.89
CA LYS A 251 -15.55 27.57 30.46
C LYS A 251 -16.48 28.30 29.46
N GLY A 252 -17.63 27.66 29.20
CA GLY A 252 -18.65 28.18 28.29
C GLY A 252 -18.46 27.81 26.82
N VAL A 253 -17.47 26.97 26.49
CA VAL A 253 -17.29 26.42 25.15
C VAL A 253 -18.15 25.17 25.00
N SER A 254 -18.92 25.08 23.91
CA SER A 254 -19.67 23.88 23.55
C SER A 254 -18.75 22.78 23.01
N ALA A 255 -18.92 21.56 23.47
CA ALA A 255 -18.09 20.43 23.10
C ALA A 255 -18.29 20.01 21.63
N GLU A 256 -19.50 20.02 21.10
CA GLU A 256 -19.83 19.47 19.78
C GLU A 256 -19.05 20.09 18.62
N PRO A 257 -18.95 21.43 18.48
CA PRO A 257 -18.13 22.06 17.41
C PRO A 257 -16.66 21.73 17.54
N VAL A 258 -16.13 21.54 18.75
CA VAL A 258 -14.74 21.17 18.99
C VAL A 258 -14.49 19.72 18.55
N VAL A 259 -15.41 18.80 18.90
CA VAL A 259 -15.35 17.40 18.43
C VAL A 259 -15.33 17.30 16.92
N GLN A 260 -16.19 18.07 16.22
CA GLN A 260 -16.21 18.07 14.74
C GLN A 260 -14.88 18.56 14.15
N LYS A 261 -14.27 19.58 14.75
CA LYS A 261 -12.94 20.04 14.33
C LYS A 261 -11.85 19.00 14.62
N LEU A 262 -11.92 18.34 15.77
CA LEU A 262 -10.98 17.26 16.13
C LEU A 262 -11.04 16.12 15.12
N PHE A 263 -12.22 15.63 14.75
CA PHE A 263 -12.37 14.59 13.73
C PHE A 263 -11.87 15.01 12.35
N LYS A 264 -12.07 16.29 11.99
CA LYS A 264 -11.67 16.80 10.68
C LYS A 264 -10.16 17.07 10.56
N LEU A 265 -9.51 17.48 11.63
CA LEU A 265 -8.13 18.02 11.59
C LEU A 265 -7.10 17.10 12.25
N THR A 266 -7.53 16.04 12.94
CA THR A 266 -6.65 15.14 13.67
C THR A 266 -6.91 13.67 13.31
N PRO A 267 -5.98 12.74 13.62
CA PRO A 267 -6.18 11.31 13.43
C PRO A 267 -7.27 10.65 14.32
N LEU A 268 -8.05 11.42 15.10
CA LEU A 268 -9.23 10.90 15.83
C LEU A 268 -10.30 10.36 14.88
N GLU A 269 -10.33 10.80 13.63
CA GLU A 269 -10.90 10.08 12.52
C GLU A 269 -9.78 9.77 11.52
N ASN A 270 -9.57 8.50 11.22
CA ASN A 270 -8.53 8.03 10.32
C ASN A 270 -9.09 7.07 9.27
N THR A 271 -8.43 6.99 8.12
CA THR A 271 -8.82 6.11 7.03
C THR A 271 -7.89 4.92 6.95
N TYR A 272 -8.46 3.71 7.00
CA TYR A 272 -7.76 2.47 6.71
C TYR A 272 -8.07 2.03 5.28
N SER A 273 -7.05 2.00 4.43
CA SER A 273 -7.19 1.61 3.02
C SER A 273 -7.07 0.10 2.86
N PHE A 274 -7.98 -0.50 2.10
CA PHE A 274 -7.89 -1.89 1.65
C PHE A 274 -7.13 -1.96 0.33
N ASN A 275 -6.17 -2.85 0.26
CA ASN A 275 -5.51 -3.28 -0.97
C ASN A 275 -5.14 -4.75 -0.81
N GLN A 276 -6.11 -5.62 -1.11
CA GLN A 276 -6.06 -7.05 -0.80
C GLN A 276 -5.28 -7.81 -1.88
N VAL A 277 -4.00 -7.48 -2.04
CA VAL A 277 -3.09 -8.21 -2.92
C VAL A 277 -2.49 -9.38 -2.15
N ALA A 278 -2.83 -10.60 -2.55
CA ALA A 278 -2.33 -11.85 -1.98
C ALA A 278 -1.56 -12.66 -3.03
N LEU A 279 -0.74 -13.61 -2.57
CA LEU A 279 -0.14 -14.60 -3.45
C LEU A 279 -1.10 -15.80 -3.59
N VAL A 280 -1.67 -15.97 -4.76
CA VAL A 280 -2.46 -17.16 -5.13
C VAL A 280 -1.63 -17.90 -6.17
N ASP A 281 -1.32 -19.19 -5.89
CA ASP A 281 -0.44 -20.00 -6.74
C ASP A 281 0.89 -19.31 -7.08
N LYS A 282 1.50 -18.67 -6.07
CA LYS A 282 2.77 -17.92 -6.17
C LYS A 282 2.70 -16.67 -7.07
N LYS A 283 1.50 -16.21 -7.46
CA LYS A 283 1.29 -15.00 -8.27
C LYS A 283 0.57 -13.93 -7.43
N PRO A 284 1.01 -12.67 -7.49
CA PRO A 284 0.29 -11.58 -6.82
C PRO A 284 -1.03 -11.30 -7.55
N VAL A 285 -2.12 -11.43 -6.83
CA VAL A 285 -3.49 -11.22 -7.34
C VAL A 285 -4.24 -10.30 -6.37
N LEU A 286 -4.97 -9.34 -6.92
CA LEU A 286 -5.95 -8.59 -6.14
C LEU A 286 -7.18 -9.48 -5.94
N VAL A 287 -7.47 -9.82 -4.68
CA VAL A 287 -8.52 -10.79 -4.33
C VAL A 287 -9.67 -10.12 -3.59
N ASN A 288 -10.88 -10.58 -3.85
CA ASN A 288 -12.05 -10.22 -3.07
C ASN A 288 -12.22 -11.14 -1.85
N MET A 289 -13.16 -10.84 -0.96
CA MET A 289 -13.34 -11.58 0.29
C MET A 289 -13.72 -13.06 0.05
N LYS A 290 -14.54 -13.36 -0.96
CA LYS A 290 -14.91 -14.76 -1.29
C LYS A 290 -13.70 -15.54 -1.77
N GLN A 291 -12.88 -14.98 -2.65
CA GLN A 291 -11.65 -15.62 -3.13
C GLN A 291 -10.66 -15.92 -2.00
N LEU A 292 -10.56 -15.03 -1.00
CA LEU A 292 -9.76 -15.29 0.20
C LEU A 292 -10.27 -16.49 0.98
N LEU A 293 -11.60 -16.58 1.18
CA LEU A 293 -12.23 -17.72 1.87
C LEU A 293 -12.09 -19.02 1.07
N GLU A 294 -12.28 -18.97 -0.24
CA GLU A 294 -12.08 -20.12 -1.13
C GLU A 294 -10.65 -20.65 -1.05
N SER A 295 -9.66 -19.76 -1.10
CA SER A 295 -8.24 -20.15 -0.98
C SER A 295 -7.94 -20.74 0.39
N TYR A 296 -8.51 -20.22 1.47
CA TYR A 296 -8.39 -20.79 2.81
C TYR A 296 -9.06 -22.18 2.91
N ILE A 297 -10.27 -22.33 2.38
CA ILE A 297 -11.01 -23.60 2.38
C ILE A 297 -10.22 -24.67 1.61
N GLU A 298 -9.70 -24.33 0.45
CA GLU A 298 -8.92 -25.27 -0.38
C GLU A 298 -7.62 -25.70 0.32
N HIS A 299 -6.91 -24.75 0.93
CA HIS A 299 -5.74 -25.05 1.76
C HIS A 299 -6.11 -25.99 2.91
N GLN A 300 -7.18 -25.74 3.65
CA GLN A 300 -7.62 -26.60 4.75
C GLN A 300 -8.10 -27.97 4.26
N ARG A 301 -8.66 -28.05 3.06
CA ARG A 301 -9.01 -29.33 2.42
C ARG A 301 -7.76 -30.17 2.15
N ASP A 302 -6.71 -29.58 1.57
CA ASP A 302 -5.44 -30.28 1.33
C ASP A 302 -4.81 -30.76 2.65
N VAL A 303 -4.74 -29.88 3.65
CA VAL A 303 -4.24 -30.22 5.00
C VAL A 303 -5.03 -31.39 5.61
N LEU A 304 -6.35 -31.38 5.53
CA LEU A 304 -7.21 -32.45 6.06
C LEU A 304 -6.98 -33.80 5.31
N LEU A 305 -6.91 -33.74 3.99
CA LEU A 305 -6.67 -34.95 3.20
C LEU A 305 -5.31 -35.56 3.51
N ARG A 306 -4.26 -34.78 3.55
CA ARG A 306 -2.88 -35.21 3.86
C ARG A 306 -2.77 -35.76 5.29
N LYS A 307 -3.34 -35.08 6.28
CA LYS A 307 -3.45 -35.55 7.66
C LYS A 307 -4.19 -36.90 7.74
N THR A 308 -5.33 -36.97 7.09
CA THR A 308 -6.18 -38.17 7.11
C THR A 308 -5.45 -39.37 6.46
N GLN A 309 -4.76 -39.13 5.35
CA GLN A 309 -3.94 -40.17 4.70
C GLN A 309 -2.82 -40.65 5.62
N PHE A 310 -2.08 -39.73 6.26
CA PHE A 310 -1.03 -40.07 7.21
C PHE A 310 -1.55 -40.92 8.39
N ASP A 311 -2.67 -40.51 8.98
CA ASP A 311 -3.30 -41.24 10.10
C ASP A 311 -3.82 -42.62 9.62
N LEU A 312 -4.41 -42.70 8.42
CA LEU A 312 -4.88 -43.94 7.82
C LEU A 312 -3.74 -44.92 7.57
N ASP A 313 -2.61 -44.47 7.01
CA ASP A 313 -1.45 -45.29 6.76
C ASP A 313 -0.87 -45.89 8.06
N LYS A 314 -0.80 -45.05 9.10
CA LYS A 314 -0.38 -45.48 10.44
C LYS A 314 -1.33 -46.47 11.05
N ILE A 315 -2.63 -46.32 10.90
CA ILE A 315 -3.65 -47.26 11.38
C ILE A 315 -3.56 -48.59 10.61
N LYS A 316 -3.46 -48.53 9.28
CA LYS A 316 -3.30 -49.75 8.44
C LYS A 316 -2.04 -50.53 8.81
N ALA A 317 -0.92 -49.84 9.03
CA ALA A 317 0.30 -50.45 9.52
C ALA A 317 0.10 -51.12 10.89
N ARG A 318 -0.66 -50.50 11.81
CA ARG A 318 -0.97 -51.10 13.12
C ARG A 318 -1.90 -52.30 13.00
N ILE A 319 -2.95 -52.22 12.18
CA ILE A 319 -3.87 -53.36 11.90
C ILE A 319 -3.05 -54.54 11.37
N HIS A 320 -2.16 -54.32 10.41
CA HIS A 320 -1.31 -55.32 9.83
C HIS A 320 -0.46 -56.05 10.90
N ILE A 321 0.12 -55.29 11.85
CA ILE A 321 0.87 -55.91 12.97
C ILE A 321 -0.05 -56.70 13.89
N LEU A 322 -1.24 -56.20 14.23
CA LEU A 322 -2.22 -56.88 15.09
C LEU A 322 -2.69 -58.21 14.45
N GLU A 323 -2.88 -58.25 13.15
CA GLU A 323 -3.22 -59.46 12.40
C GLU A 323 -2.13 -60.51 12.53
N GLY A 324 -0.87 -60.13 12.40
CA GLY A 324 0.26 -61.04 12.60
C GLY A 324 0.34 -61.59 14.02
N LEU A 325 0.09 -60.70 15.03
CA LEU A 325 0.05 -61.13 16.44
C LEU A 325 -1.09 -62.12 16.72
N LEU A 326 -2.27 -61.91 16.14
CA LEU A 326 -3.41 -62.82 16.30
C LEU A 326 -3.11 -64.19 15.67
N ILE A 327 -2.50 -64.25 14.44
CA ILE A 327 -2.06 -65.48 13.82
C ILE A 327 -1.08 -66.27 14.74
N ALA A 328 -0.14 -65.53 15.35
CA ALA A 328 0.81 -66.14 16.28
C ALA A 328 0.16 -66.63 17.56
N LEU A 329 -0.86 -65.92 18.11
CA LEU A 329 -1.58 -66.29 19.34
C LEU A 329 -2.56 -67.51 19.09
N GLU A 330 -3.02 -67.69 17.87
CA GLU A 330 -3.85 -68.87 17.52
C GLU A 330 -3.04 -70.21 17.55
N ASP A 331 -1.75 -70.19 17.21
CA ASP A 331 -0.89 -71.32 17.20
C ASP A 331 0.38 -71.06 18.05
N ILE A 332 0.19 -70.58 19.26
CA ILE A 332 1.26 -70.03 20.10
C ILE A 332 2.30 -71.09 20.50
N ASP A 333 1.86 -72.32 20.78
CA ASP A 333 2.76 -73.41 21.18
C ASP A 333 3.77 -73.76 20.06
N ASN A 334 3.26 -73.77 18.82
CA ASN A 334 4.12 -74.02 17.66
C ASN A 334 5.03 -72.85 17.31
N VAL A 335 4.54 -71.60 17.54
CA VAL A 335 5.36 -70.39 17.37
C VAL A 335 6.51 -70.40 18.37
N ILE A 336 6.26 -70.70 19.66
CA ILE A 336 7.28 -70.80 20.70
C ILE A 336 8.27 -71.90 20.39
N ALA A 337 7.79 -73.09 19.97
CA ALA A 337 8.64 -74.20 19.60
C ALA A 337 9.57 -73.87 18.43
N LEU A 338 9.04 -73.13 17.41
CA LEU A 338 9.80 -72.70 16.24
C LEU A 338 10.88 -71.67 16.62
N ILE A 339 10.54 -70.70 17.49
CA ILE A 339 11.50 -69.70 17.98
C ILE A 339 12.62 -70.40 18.78
N LYS A 340 12.28 -71.32 19.69
CA LYS A 340 13.26 -72.04 20.48
C LYS A 340 14.18 -72.94 19.64
N LYS A 341 13.70 -73.51 18.50
CA LYS A 341 14.46 -74.36 17.60
C LYS A 341 15.38 -73.53 16.65
N SER A 342 15.17 -72.29 16.52
CA SER A 342 15.95 -71.43 15.61
C SER A 342 17.30 -71.01 16.26
N GLU A 343 18.35 -71.06 15.44
CA GLU A 343 19.73 -70.75 15.90
C GLU A 343 19.99 -69.27 16.25
N SER A 344 19.18 -68.42 15.72
CA SER A 344 19.27 -66.96 15.96
C SER A 344 17.91 -66.27 15.80
N ALA A 345 17.79 -65.04 16.31
CA ALA A 345 16.59 -64.20 16.12
C ALA A 345 16.32 -63.91 14.63
N ALA A 346 17.37 -63.77 13.81
CA ALA A 346 17.23 -63.57 12.37
C ALA A 346 16.68 -64.82 11.69
N ALA A 347 17.18 -66.04 12.08
CA ALA A 347 16.65 -67.29 11.60
C ALA A 347 15.20 -67.54 12.06
N ALA A 348 14.88 -67.21 13.31
CA ALA A 348 13.52 -67.33 13.83
C ALA A 348 12.56 -66.41 13.04
N LYS A 349 12.97 -65.19 12.71
CA LYS A 349 12.20 -64.24 11.87
C LYS A 349 11.88 -64.85 10.51
N THR A 350 12.90 -65.34 9.80
CA THR A 350 12.72 -65.99 8.47
C THR A 350 11.82 -67.21 8.54
N ASN A 351 11.99 -68.06 9.55
CA ASN A 351 11.17 -69.28 9.74
C ASN A 351 9.69 -68.88 10.03
N LEU A 352 9.42 -67.83 10.84
CA LEU A 352 8.07 -67.35 11.09
C LEU A 352 7.43 -66.80 9.81
N MET A 353 8.18 -66.01 9.05
CA MET A 353 7.69 -65.44 7.77
C MET A 353 7.30 -66.58 6.80
N THR A 354 8.14 -67.59 6.66
CA THR A 354 7.91 -68.72 5.72
C THR A 354 6.75 -69.60 6.17
N LYS A 355 6.70 -70.01 7.45
CA LYS A 355 5.69 -70.94 7.96
C LYS A 355 4.28 -70.33 8.03
N TYR A 356 4.16 -69.05 8.47
CA TYR A 356 2.88 -68.44 8.70
C TYR A 356 2.52 -67.34 7.65
N ASN A 357 3.32 -67.23 6.58
CA ASN A 357 3.18 -66.24 5.52
C ASN A 357 3.09 -64.83 6.07
N LEU A 358 3.96 -64.50 7.03
CA LEU A 358 4.01 -63.21 7.71
C LEU A 358 4.96 -62.23 7.01
N SER A 359 4.66 -60.95 7.09
CA SER A 359 5.62 -59.93 6.69
C SER A 359 6.76 -59.79 7.72
N GLU A 360 7.85 -59.15 7.32
CA GLU A 360 8.98 -58.88 8.21
C GLU A 360 8.57 -58.09 9.45
N ALA A 361 7.70 -57.08 9.28
CA ALA A 361 7.18 -56.27 10.37
C ALA A 361 6.35 -57.08 11.37
N GLN A 362 5.52 -58.01 10.88
CA GLN A 362 4.73 -58.93 11.71
C GLN A 362 5.62 -59.91 12.46
N ALA A 363 6.55 -60.56 11.77
CA ALA A 363 7.49 -61.49 12.39
C ALA A 363 8.37 -60.83 13.46
N LYS A 364 8.82 -59.60 13.21
CA LYS A 364 9.55 -58.79 14.21
C LYS A 364 8.67 -58.48 15.43
N ALA A 365 7.43 -58.06 15.22
CA ALA A 365 6.50 -57.75 16.31
C ALA A 365 6.20 -58.99 17.18
N ILE A 366 6.14 -60.19 16.57
CA ILE A 366 5.97 -61.47 17.29
C ILE A 366 7.21 -61.77 18.14
N LEU A 367 8.41 -61.59 17.62
CA LEU A 367 9.65 -61.79 18.37
C LEU A 367 9.84 -60.79 19.53
N ASP A 368 9.38 -59.58 19.36
CA ASP A 368 9.44 -58.50 20.38
C ASP A 368 8.30 -58.63 21.41
N MET A 369 7.39 -59.62 21.27
CA MET A 369 6.23 -59.78 22.13
C MET A 369 6.66 -60.26 23.53
N LYS A 370 6.17 -59.57 24.58
CA LYS A 370 6.42 -59.97 25.97
C LYS A 370 5.64 -61.21 26.32
N LEU A 371 6.25 -62.12 27.12
CA LEU A 371 5.60 -63.35 27.60
C LEU A 371 4.27 -63.11 28.34
N SER A 372 4.11 -61.97 28.98
CA SER A 372 2.85 -61.57 29.63
C SER A 372 1.68 -61.49 28.66
N ARG A 373 1.92 -61.19 27.37
CA ARG A 373 0.89 -61.06 26.34
C ARG A 373 0.36 -62.42 25.78
N LEU A 374 0.85 -63.54 26.31
CA LEU A 374 0.38 -64.88 25.91
C LEU A 374 -0.90 -65.31 26.64
N ALA A 375 -1.37 -64.56 27.63
CA ALA A 375 -2.59 -64.84 28.38
C ALA A 375 -3.85 -64.67 27.51
N LYS A 376 -4.91 -65.47 27.78
CA LYS A 376 -6.18 -65.43 27.03
C LYS A 376 -6.83 -64.05 27.03
N LEU A 377 -6.70 -63.29 28.13
CA LEU A 377 -7.24 -61.93 28.25
C LEU A 377 -6.57 -60.94 27.28
N GLU A 378 -5.25 -61.09 27.07
CA GLU A 378 -4.48 -60.25 26.13
C GLU A 378 -4.89 -60.51 24.66
N LYS A 379 -5.25 -61.75 24.29
CA LYS A 379 -5.78 -62.03 22.97
C LYS A 379 -7.05 -61.23 22.68
N ILE A 380 -7.98 -61.20 23.64
CA ILE A 380 -9.22 -60.44 23.53
C ILE A 380 -8.93 -58.93 23.41
N GLU A 381 -7.95 -58.41 24.14
CA GLU A 381 -7.55 -56.98 24.03
C GLU A 381 -6.98 -56.66 22.65
N ILE A 382 -6.15 -57.54 22.06
CA ILE A 382 -5.60 -57.38 20.71
C ILE A 382 -6.71 -57.46 19.65
N GLU A 383 -7.69 -58.34 19.80
CA GLU A 383 -8.86 -58.41 18.93
C GLU A 383 -9.71 -57.14 19.01
N ASN A 384 -9.96 -56.65 20.21
CA ASN A 384 -10.71 -55.38 20.44
C ASN A 384 -9.94 -54.21 19.81
N GLU A 385 -8.62 -54.07 20.07
CA GLU A 385 -7.80 -53.02 19.45
C GLU A 385 -7.89 -53.08 17.92
N LYS A 386 -7.77 -54.32 17.34
CA LYS A 386 -7.91 -54.48 15.89
C LYS A 386 -9.26 -53.99 15.39
N ASN A 387 -10.36 -54.38 16.04
CA ASN A 387 -11.71 -54.00 15.63
C ASN A 387 -11.93 -52.51 15.72
N GLU A 388 -11.46 -51.84 16.77
CA GLU A 388 -11.47 -50.39 16.90
C GLU A 388 -10.69 -49.70 15.77
N LYS A 389 -9.47 -50.20 15.46
CA LYS A 389 -8.65 -49.66 14.39
C LYS A 389 -9.27 -49.86 13.01
N VAL A 390 -9.94 -50.99 12.76
CA VAL A 390 -10.68 -51.26 11.51
C VAL A 390 -11.85 -50.29 11.35
N LEU A 391 -12.60 -50.02 12.42
CA LEU A 391 -13.68 -49.00 12.38
C LEU A 391 -13.14 -47.61 12.09
N GLU A 392 -12.05 -47.23 12.75
CA GLU A 392 -11.41 -45.96 12.55
C GLU A 392 -10.83 -45.82 11.11
N SER A 393 -10.21 -46.90 10.58
CA SER A 393 -9.75 -46.93 9.19
C SER A 393 -10.88 -46.67 8.20
N LYS A 394 -12.04 -47.33 8.39
CA LYS A 394 -13.23 -47.08 7.55
C LYS A 394 -13.75 -45.64 7.66
N ARG A 395 -13.73 -45.04 8.87
CA ARG A 395 -14.10 -43.66 9.09
C ARG A 395 -13.17 -42.74 8.28
N LEU A 396 -11.84 -42.93 8.39
CA LEU A 396 -10.86 -42.08 7.67
C LEU A 396 -10.95 -42.29 6.15
N GLU A 397 -11.20 -43.50 5.65
CA GLU A 397 -11.48 -43.75 4.23
C GLU A 397 -12.74 -42.99 3.76
N GLY A 398 -13.73 -42.87 4.62
CA GLY A 398 -14.93 -42.03 4.39
C GLY A 398 -14.59 -40.54 4.28
N VAL A 399 -13.72 -40.06 5.15
CA VAL A 399 -13.27 -38.62 5.13
C VAL A 399 -12.48 -38.37 3.85
N LEU A 400 -11.60 -39.28 3.40
CA LEU A 400 -10.86 -39.10 2.14
C LEU A 400 -11.79 -39.05 0.92
N LYS A 401 -12.91 -39.75 0.93
CA LYS A 401 -13.91 -39.71 -0.15
C LYS A 401 -14.76 -38.45 -0.14
N ASN A 402 -15.11 -37.97 1.05
CA ASN A 402 -15.90 -36.76 1.23
C ASN A 402 -15.39 -35.97 2.45
N PRO A 403 -14.45 -35.03 2.26
CA PRO A 403 -13.85 -34.27 3.36
C PRO A 403 -14.76 -33.14 3.90
N THR A 404 -15.76 -32.71 3.14
CA THR A 404 -16.58 -31.52 3.46
C THR A 404 -17.24 -31.57 4.84
N PRO A 405 -17.87 -32.67 5.30
CA PRO A 405 -18.48 -32.72 6.63
C PRO A 405 -17.46 -32.63 7.78
N GLU A 406 -16.28 -33.22 7.61
CA GLU A 406 -15.24 -33.15 8.63
C GLU A 406 -14.60 -31.75 8.68
N LEU A 407 -14.38 -31.12 7.52
CA LEU A 407 -13.88 -29.76 7.41
C LEU A 407 -14.84 -28.75 8.03
N LYS A 408 -16.15 -28.94 7.84
CA LYS A 408 -17.19 -28.14 8.52
C LYS A 408 -17.07 -28.24 10.04
N LYS A 409 -16.93 -29.45 10.58
CA LYS A 409 -16.74 -29.66 12.03
C LYS A 409 -15.48 -28.98 12.56
N ASP A 410 -14.38 -29.04 11.79
CA ASP A 410 -13.14 -28.37 12.17
C ASP A 410 -13.34 -26.84 12.22
N PHE A 411 -14.07 -26.26 11.28
CA PHE A 411 -14.38 -24.84 11.26
C PHE A 411 -15.31 -24.43 12.40
N GLU A 412 -16.33 -25.24 12.71
CA GLU A 412 -17.22 -25.03 13.85
C GLU A 412 -16.43 -25.09 15.16
N ALA A 413 -15.54 -26.08 15.32
CA ALA A 413 -14.71 -26.21 16.50
C ALA A 413 -13.78 -25.01 16.72
N VAL A 414 -13.18 -24.48 15.68
CA VAL A 414 -12.35 -23.25 15.74
C VAL A 414 -13.22 -22.05 16.14
N ARG A 415 -14.37 -21.87 15.49
CA ARG A 415 -15.32 -20.80 15.81
C ARG A 415 -15.75 -20.84 17.27
N ASP A 416 -16.16 -22.01 17.76
CA ASP A 416 -16.75 -22.16 19.11
C ASP A 416 -15.67 -22.08 20.20
N THR A 417 -14.42 -22.41 19.89
CA THR A 417 -13.32 -22.34 20.85
C THR A 417 -12.70 -20.95 20.96
N TYR A 418 -12.55 -20.22 19.86
CA TYR A 418 -11.78 -18.98 19.78
C TYR A 418 -12.61 -17.77 19.36
N GLY A 419 -13.86 -17.97 18.94
CA GLY A 419 -14.75 -16.87 18.54
C GLY A 419 -15.11 -15.98 19.73
N ASP A 420 -15.22 -14.69 19.46
CA ASP A 420 -15.60 -13.66 20.44
C ASP A 420 -16.52 -12.61 19.82
N ALA A 421 -16.98 -11.66 20.66
CA ALA A 421 -17.76 -10.54 20.19
C ALA A 421 -16.91 -9.52 19.42
N ARG A 422 -17.54 -8.78 18.51
CA ARG A 422 -16.90 -7.65 17.83
C ARG A 422 -16.43 -6.60 18.83
N ARG A 423 -15.28 -6.00 18.50
CA ARG A 423 -14.74 -4.83 19.22
C ARG A 423 -15.10 -3.52 18.51
N SER A 424 -15.16 -3.53 17.17
CA SER A 424 -15.51 -2.35 16.37
C SER A 424 -16.99 -2.30 16.06
N THR A 425 -17.62 -1.14 16.27
CA THR A 425 -19.01 -0.88 15.86
C THR A 425 -19.05 -0.33 14.45
N ILE A 426 -19.97 -0.80 13.62
CA ILE A 426 -20.13 -0.35 12.24
C ILE A 426 -21.40 0.49 12.12
N THR A 427 -21.26 1.70 11.64
CA THR A 427 -22.37 2.66 11.49
C THR A 427 -22.23 3.45 10.21
N GLN A 428 -23.28 4.16 9.83
CA GLN A 428 -23.25 5.13 8.75
C GLN A 428 -23.39 6.54 9.35
N VAL A 429 -22.34 7.34 9.22
CA VAL A 429 -22.41 8.76 9.56
C VAL A 429 -22.59 9.54 8.26
N ALA A 430 -23.58 10.44 8.24
CA ALA A 430 -23.82 11.30 7.09
C ALA A 430 -22.56 12.15 6.80
N ILE A 431 -22.02 11.99 5.59
CA ILE A 431 -20.90 12.81 5.13
C ILE A 431 -21.47 14.17 4.72
N THR A 432 -20.98 15.25 5.31
CA THR A 432 -21.32 16.58 4.85
C THR A 432 -20.81 16.78 3.41
N LYS A 433 -21.50 17.63 2.61
CA LYS A 433 -21.09 17.86 1.20
C LYS A 433 -19.62 18.26 1.04
N GLU A 434 -19.02 18.85 2.08
CA GLU A 434 -17.61 19.26 2.12
C GLU A 434 -16.63 18.09 2.29
N GLU A 435 -17.06 16.94 2.86
CA GLU A 435 -16.22 15.76 3.05
C GLU A 435 -16.16 14.86 1.80
N LYS A 436 -17.14 14.96 0.90
CA LYS A 436 -17.17 14.18 -0.36
C LYS A 436 -16.07 14.57 -1.36
N GLU A 437 -15.41 15.72 -1.17
CA GLU A 437 -14.41 16.26 -2.11
C GLU A 437 -12.96 15.80 -1.82
N ILE A 438 -12.72 14.98 -0.77
CA ILE A 438 -11.39 14.42 -0.51
C ILE A 438 -11.47 12.90 -0.73
N GLU A 439 -11.68 12.48 -1.96
CA GLU A 439 -11.35 11.12 -2.37
C GLU A 439 -9.84 10.90 -2.21
N PHE A 440 -9.46 9.82 -1.53
CA PHE A 440 -8.06 9.45 -1.39
C PHE A 440 -7.56 8.91 -2.73
N VAL A 441 -6.91 9.78 -3.46
CA VAL A 441 -6.19 9.43 -4.69
C VAL A 441 -4.83 8.88 -4.30
N GLU A 442 -4.51 7.66 -4.73
CA GLU A 442 -3.15 7.14 -4.58
C GLU A 442 -2.16 8.06 -5.33
N PRO A 443 -1.04 8.47 -4.69
CA PRO A 443 -0.06 9.33 -5.33
C PRO A 443 0.70 8.57 -6.43
N GLU A 444 0.28 8.72 -7.67
CA GLU A 444 0.98 8.22 -8.86
C GLU A 444 1.64 9.36 -9.62
N LYS A 445 2.93 9.19 -9.94
CA LYS A 445 3.62 10.11 -10.84
C LYS A 445 3.09 9.94 -12.26
N CYS A 446 2.59 11.01 -12.84
CA CYS A 446 2.05 11.01 -14.19
C CYS A 446 2.47 12.25 -14.98
N VAL A 447 2.22 12.21 -16.26
CA VAL A 447 2.40 13.30 -17.19
C VAL A 447 1.03 13.68 -17.73
N VAL A 448 0.66 14.95 -17.57
CA VAL A 448 -0.54 15.51 -18.18
C VAL A 448 -0.16 16.08 -19.55
N VAL A 449 -0.88 15.67 -20.58
CA VAL A 449 -0.70 16.11 -21.95
C VAL A 449 -1.95 16.88 -22.39
N MET A 450 -1.75 18.09 -22.90
CA MET A 450 -2.80 18.93 -23.47
C MET A 450 -2.50 19.16 -24.97
N THR A 451 -3.55 19.17 -25.79
CA THR A 451 -3.43 19.43 -27.23
C THR A 451 -3.94 20.84 -27.56
N GLU A 452 -3.59 21.36 -28.76
CA GLU A 452 -4.10 22.64 -29.28
C GLU A 452 -5.62 22.64 -29.41
N GLY A 453 -6.22 21.50 -29.74
CA GLY A 453 -7.69 21.34 -29.77
C GLY A 453 -8.36 21.30 -28.39
N GLY A 454 -7.61 21.52 -27.30
CA GLY A 454 -8.15 21.53 -25.94
C GLY A 454 -8.53 20.16 -25.38
N LEU A 455 -7.92 19.08 -25.91
CA LEU A 455 -8.03 17.74 -25.33
C LEU A 455 -6.96 17.56 -24.26
N ILE A 456 -7.31 16.90 -23.17
CA ILE A 456 -6.42 16.62 -22.06
C ILE A 456 -6.49 15.15 -21.63
N LYS A 457 -5.33 14.59 -21.29
CA LYS A 457 -5.20 13.22 -20.73
C LYS A 457 -4.05 13.16 -19.74
N ARG A 458 -4.06 12.18 -18.83
CA ARG A 458 -2.89 11.84 -18.01
C ARG A 458 -2.32 10.49 -18.45
N VAL A 459 -0.99 10.39 -18.47
CA VAL A 459 -0.25 9.18 -18.86
C VAL A 459 0.72 8.84 -17.73
N PRO A 460 0.75 7.59 -17.21
CA PRO A 460 1.72 7.19 -16.19
C PRO A 460 3.16 7.40 -16.67
N THR A 461 4.05 7.89 -15.82
CA THR A 461 5.47 8.12 -16.18
C THR A 461 6.17 6.86 -16.62
N THR A 462 5.74 5.68 -16.17
CA THR A 462 6.25 4.36 -16.57
C THR A 462 6.06 4.06 -18.07
N SER A 463 5.18 4.80 -18.75
CA SER A 463 4.94 4.68 -20.20
C SER A 463 6.04 5.32 -21.07
N PHE A 464 6.95 6.09 -20.46
CA PHE A 464 8.03 6.78 -21.18
C PHE A 464 9.37 6.10 -20.89
N ARG A 465 9.88 5.33 -21.86
CA ARG A 465 11.19 4.70 -21.77
C ARG A 465 12.28 5.62 -22.33
N THR A 466 13.37 5.76 -21.59
CA THR A 466 14.54 6.56 -22.00
C THR A 466 15.18 5.97 -23.26
N GLN A 467 15.47 6.82 -24.24
CA GLN A 467 16.11 6.48 -25.50
C GLN A 467 17.36 7.36 -25.73
N LYS A 468 18.23 6.96 -26.64
CA LYS A 468 19.29 7.85 -27.08
C LYS A 468 18.74 8.96 -27.98
N ARG A 469 19.42 10.11 -28.01
CA ARG A 469 19.09 11.20 -28.96
C ARG A 469 18.99 10.66 -30.38
N ASN A 470 18.10 11.24 -31.20
CA ASN A 470 17.74 10.77 -32.55
C ASN A 470 17.13 9.37 -32.62
N GLY A 471 16.62 8.81 -31.53
CA GLY A 471 15.83 7.58 -31.51
C GLY A 471 14.53 7.74 -32.33
N LYS A 472 13.90 6.60 -32.66
CA LYS A 472 12.66 6.60 -33.47
C LYS A 472 11.44 7.26 -32.76
N GLY A 473 11.51 7.44 -31.45
CA GLY A 473 10.42 8.00 -30.66
C GLY A 473 9.12 7.17 -30.69
N VAL A 474 8.09 7.71 -30.07
CA VAL A 474 6.73 7.17 -30.10
C VAL A 474 5.89 8.09 -30.97
N LYS A 475 5.14 7.53 -31.94
CA LYS A 475 4.21 8.32 -32.77
C LYS A 475 3.18 9.01 -31.89
N THR A 476 3.03 10.32 -32.06
CA THR A 476 1.90 11.09 -31.54
C THR A 476 0.72 10.99 -32.48
N GLN A 477 -0.51 11.10 -31.94
CA GLN A 477 -1.72 11.09 -32.76
C GLN A 477 -1.93 12.43 -33.49
N ASP A 478 -2.94 12.46 -34.37
CA ASP A 478 -3.25 13.53 -35.33
C ASP A 478 -3.57 14.92 -34.73
N ASP A 479 -3.49 15.12 -33.39
CA ASP A 479 -3.72 16.39 -32.74
C ASP A 479 -2.42 16.92 -32.10
N ILE A 480 -2.12 18.20 -32.33
CA ILE A 480 -0.85 18.83 -31.95
C ILE A 480 -0.76 18.98 -30.42
N THR A 481 0.24 18.44 -29.79
CA THR A 481 0.51 18.60 -28.36
C THR A 481 0.94 20.05 -28.06
N SER A 482 0.15 20.78 -27.29
CA SER A 482 0.45 22.17 -26.91
C SER A 482 1.20 22.28 -25.57
N ALA A 483 0.94 21.38 -24.61
CA ALA A 483 1.62 21.38 -23.33
C ALA A 483 1.77 19.96 -22.75
N VAL A 484 2.89 19.77 -22.05
CA VAL A 484 3.19 18.54 -21.31
C VAL A 484 3.71 18.91 -19.93
N ILE A 485 3.12 18.39 -18.88
CA ILE A 485 3.48 18.70 -17.50
C ILE A 485 3.62 17.41 -16.69
N ARG A 486 4.73 17.28 -15.97
CA ARG A 486 4.91 16.26 -14.93
C ARG A 486 4.17 16.69 -13.67
N THR A 487 3.43 15.74 -13.08
CA THR A 487 2.62 15.98 -11.89
C THR A 487 2.39 14.67 -11.12
N ASN A 488 1.56 14.73 -10.09
CA ASN A 488 1.09 13.59 -9.33
C ASN A 488 -0.44 13.59 -9.34
N THR A 489 -1.08 12.42 -9.24
CA THR A 489 -2.55 12.28 -9.17
C THR A 489 -3.16 13.11 -8.05
N ILE A 490 -2.45 13.30 -6.94
CA ILE A 490 -2.91 14.09 -5.78
C ILE A 490 -2.77 15.61 -5.94
N ASP A 491 -2.13 16.07 -7.02
CA ASP A 491 -1.89 17.49 -7.27
C ASP A 491 -3.10 18.18 -7.91
N SER A 492 -3.06 19.51 -7.92
CA SER A 492 -4.05 20.31 -8.62
C SER A 492 -3.46 20.92 -9.88
N LEU A 493 -4.18 20.76 -10.99
CA LEU A 493 -3.85 21.42 -12.26
C LEU A 493 -4.58 22.77 -12.34
N MET A 494 -3.84 23.85 -12.55
CA MET A 494 -4.37 25.14 -12.95
C MET A 494 -4.38 25.23 -14.46
N ILE A 495 -5.51 25.59 -15.03
CA ILE A 495 -5.74 25.78 -16.46
C ILE A 495 -6.01 27.27 -16.68
N PHE A 496 -5.13 27.93 -17.41
CA PHE A 496 -5.25 29.34 -17.75
C PHE A 496 -5.73 29.52 -19.19
N THR A 497 -6.60 30.49 -19.42
CA THR A 497 -7.25 30.69 -20.72
C THR A 497 -6.76 31.94 -21.42
N ASN A 498 -7.07 32.02 -22.73
CA ASN A 498 -6.82 33.18 -23.58
C ASN A 498 -7.50 34.48 -23.07
N LYS A 499 -8.52 34.33 -22.19
CA LYS A 499 -9.19 35.49 -21.54
C LYS A 499 -8.60 35.85 -20.17
N GLY A 500 -7.45 35.27 -19.80
CA GLY A 500 -6.80 35.52 -18.51
C GLY A 500 -7.55 34.99 -17.29
N ARG A 501 -8.39 33.98 -17.47
CA ARG A 501 -9.09 33.28 -16.38
C ARG A 501 -8.34 32.01 -16.00
N MET A 502 -8.57 31.53 -14.79
CA MET A 502 -8.00 30.28 -14.27
C MET A 502 -9.11 29.35 -13.81
N TYR A 503 -8.97 28.09 -14.18
CA TYR A 503 -9.77 26.97 -13.69
C TYR A 503 -8.88 26.01 -12.92
N ARG A 504 -9.42 25.39 -11.89
CA ARG A 504 -8.71 24.39 -11.09
C ARG A 504 -9.37 23.04 -11.29
N LEU A 505 -8.56 22.02 -11.59
CA LEU A 505 -8.94 20.63 -11.76
C LEU A 505 -8.02 19.76 -10.93
N LEU A 506 -8.54 18.72 -10.26
CA LEU A 506 -7.68 17.71 -9.65
C LEU A 506 -7.08 16.82 -10.76
N VAL A 507 -5.81 16.50 -10.64
CA VAL A 507 -5.13 15.66 -11.67
C VAL A 507 -5.77 14.29 -11.77
N ASP A 508 -6.31 13.75 -10.69
CA ASP A 508 -7.04 12.48 -10.70
C ASP A 508 -8.33 12.50 -11.53
N GLU A 509 -8.98 13.65 -11.64
CA GLU A 509 -10.18 13.82 -12.47
C GLU A 509 -9.87 13.78 -13.98
N ILE A 510 -8.59 13.89 -14.38
CA ILE A 510 -8.16 13.81 -15.77
C ILE A 510 -8.12 12.35 -16.21
N PRO A 511 -8.77 11.97 -17.32
CA PRO A 511 -8.83 10.58 -17.76
C PRO A 511 -7.45 10.00 -18.04
N VAL A 512 -7.24 8.77 -17.57
CA VAL A 512 -6.02 7.98 -17.86
C VAL A 512 -6.01 7.61 -19.35
N GLY A 513 -4.89 7.85 -20.00
CA GLY A 513 -4.68 7.48 -21.39
C GLY A 513 -3.34 6.80 -21.62
N THR A 514 -3.17 6.26 -22.80
CA THR A 514 -1.89 5.83 -23.36
C THR A 514 -1.37 6.88 -24.34
N ASN A 515 -0.14 6.71 -24.83
CA ASN A 515 0.40 7.57 -25.87
C ASN A 515 -0.49 7.61 -27.15
N ALA A 516 -1.29 6.56 -27.38
CA ALA A 516 -2.14 6.38 -28.56
C ALA A 516 -3.60 6.82 -28.37
N THR A 517 -4.09 7.08 -27.15
CA THR A 517 -5.49 7.47 -26.91
C THR A 517 -5.71 8.97 -27.11
N LYS A 518 -6.90 9.35 -27.65
CA LYS A 518 -7.36 10.74 -27.63
C LYS A 518 -7.69 11.15 -26.21
N GLY A 519 -7.37 12.39 -25.82
CA GLY A 519 -7.77 12.97 -24.54
C GLY A 519 -9.27 13.29 -24.50
N GLN A 520 -9.72 13.82 -23.37
CA GLN A 520 -11.05 14.38 -23.18
C GLN A 520 -11.02 15.91 -23.30
N SER A 521 -12.10 16.53 -23.80
CA SER A 521 -12.18 17.98 -23.87
C SER A 521 -12.14 18.63 -22.50
N ILE A 522 -11.26 19.61 -22.31
CA ILE A 522 -11.16 20.39 -21.06
C ILE A 522 -12.50 21.04 -20.72
N LYS A 523 -13.25 21.50 -21.74
CA LYS A 523 -14.57 22.12 -21.55
C LYS A 523 -15.60 21.19 -20.92
N SER A 524 -15.40 19.86 -21.00
CA SER A 524 -16.27 18.86 -20.33
C SER A 524 -15.86 18.62 -18.86
N LEU A 525 -14.65 18.99 -18.47
CA LEU A 525 -14.14 18.78 -17.12
C LEU A 525 -14.31 20.04 -16.24
N VAL A 526 -14.24 21.22 -16.84
CA VAL A 526 -14.42 22.52 -16.16
C VAL A 526 -15.41 23.40 -16.90
N ALA A 527 -16.13 24.27 -16.18
CA ALA A 527 -17.18 25.13 -16.74
C ALA A 527 -16.58 26.35 -17.47
N MET A 528 -15.89 26.10 -18.61
CA MET A 528 -15.35 27.17 -19.46
C MET A 528 -16.44 27.80 -20.32
N GLU A 529 -16.29 29.09 -20.62
CA GLU A 529 -17.16 29.82 -21.55
C GLU A 529 -16.96 29.32 -22.99
N LYS A 530 -17.94 29.59 -23.87
CA LYS A 530 -17.98 29.04 -25.23
C LYS A 530 -16.77 29.44 -26.09
N ASP A 531 -16.31 30.68 -25.91
CA ASP A 531 -15.20 31.32 -26.64
C ASP A 531 -13.87 31.35 -25.84
N GLU A 532 -13.79 30.60 -24.76
CA GLU A 532 -12.57 30.41 -23.99
C GLU A 532 -11.79 29.21 -24.49
N GLU A 533 -10.48 29.34 -24.56
CA GLU A 533 -9.54 28.29 -24.95
C GLU A 533 -8.43 28.19 -23.89
N ALA A 534 -8.05 26.97 -23.55
CA ALA A 534 -6.94 26.73 -22.64
C ALA A 534 -5.62 27.07 -23.32
N SER A 535 -4.86 28.00 -22.74
CA SER A 535 -3.57 28.44 -23.29
C SER A 535 -2.38 27.85 -22.55
N VAL A 536 -2.41 27.85 -21.22
CA VAL A 536 -1.33 27.37 -20.36
C VAL A 536 -1.90 26.49 -19.27
N ILE A 537 -1.25 25.37 -18.99
CA ILE A 537 -1.52 24.53 -17.83
C ILE A 537 -0.31 24.57 -16.88
N TYR A 538 -0.57 24.49 -15.58
CA TYR A 538 0.48 24.41 -14.58
C TYR A 538 0.03 23.56 -13.39
N SER A 539 0.91 22.70 -12.87
CA SER A 539 0.59 21.85 -11.72
C SER A 539 1.02 22.51 -10.41
N ILE A 540 0.11 22.52 -9.43
CA ILE A 540 0.42 22.88 -8.05
C ILE A 540 0.64 21.61 -7.27
N TYR A 541 1.88 21.37 -6.85
CA TYR A 541 2.22 20.28 -5.95
C TYR A 541 1.59 20.50 -4.58
N ARG A 542 1.05 19.45 -3.99
CA ARG A 542 0.36 19.52 -2.70
C ARG A 542 1.25 20.10 -1.58
N ASP A 543 2.55 19.77 -1.61
CA ASP A 543 3.55 20.17 -0.61
C ASP A 543 4.44 21.34 -1.09
N THR A 544 3.91 22.22 -1.96
CA THR A 544 4.70 23.35 -2.47
C THR A 544 4.94 24.38 -1.37
N ASP A 545 6.19 24.83 -1.26
CA ASP A 545 6.60 25.95 -0.40
C ASP A 545 6.58 27.32 -1.11
N ALA A 546 6.11 27.34 -2.36
CA ALA A 546 5.99 28.55 -3.16
C ALA A 546 4.97 29.52 -2.56
N LYS A 547 5.30 30.81 -2.59
CA LYS A 547 4.44 31.88 -2.05
C LYS A 547 3.60 32.56 -3.11
N TYR A 548 4.06 32.57 -4.35
CA TYR A 548 3.45 33.35 -5.43
C TYR A 548 3.31 32.55 -6.71
N VAL A 549 2.28 32.91 -7.49
CA VAL A 549 2.16 32.54 -8.91
C VAL A 549 2.70 33.72 -9.73
N LEU A 550 3.61 33.42 -10.64
CA LEU A 550 4.18 34.39 -11.57
C LEU A 550 3.67 34.09 -12.98
N PHE A 551 3.11 35.08 -13.61
CA PHE A 551 2.62 35.05 -14.99
C PHE A 551 3.56 35.82 -15.89
N VAL A 552 3.78 35.28 -17.08
CA VAL A 552 4.57 35.96 -18.11
C VAL A 552 3.81 35.92 -19.42
N THR A 553 3.66 37.08 -20.08
CA THR A 553 2.99 37.19 -21.37
C THR A 553 4.00 37.11 -22.53
N LYS A 554 3.53 36.80 -23.74
CA LYS A 554 4.34 36.80 -24.96
C LYS A 554 5.02 38.15 -25.20
N ASN A 555 4.37 39.26 -24.84
CA ASN A 555 4.92 40.62 -24.98
C ASN A 555 5.89 41.01 -23.83
N GLY A 556 6.30 40.05 -22.98
CA GLY A 556 7.30 40.27 -21.95
C GLY A 556 6.81 40.97 -20.70
N VAL A 557 5.51 41.02 -20.47
CA VAL A 557 4.92 41.50 -19.22
C VAL A 557 4.98 40.43 -18.16
N VAL A 558 5.36 40.76 -16.94
CA VAL A 558 5.40 39.85 -15.79
C VAL A 558 4.46 40.35 -14.68
N LYS A 559 3.80 39.42 -14.03
CA LYS A 559 2.90 39.66 -12.92
C LYS A 559 3.11 38.61 -11.82
N LYS A 560 3.10 39.05 -10.58
CA LYS A 560 3.20 38.18 -9.41
C LYS A 560 1.99 38.36 -8.51
N THR A 561 1.35 37.25 -8.09
CA THR A 561 0.17 37.25 -7.21
C THR A 561 0.35 36.16 -6.14
N ALA A 562 -0.13 36.44 -4.92
CA ALA A 562 -0.06 35.43 -3.85
C ALA A 562 -0.76 34.15 -4.23
N LEU A 563 -0.10 33.01 -4.04
CA LEU A 563 -0.62 31.68 -4.38
C LEU A 563 -1.95 31.38 -3.67
N GLU A 564 -2.09 31.84 -2.44
CA GLU A 564 -3.31 31.67 -1.64
C GLU A 564 -4.57 32.21 -2.31
N GLU A 565 -4.47 33.24 -3.15
CA GLU A 565 -5.62 33.81 -3.87
C GLU A 565 -6.21 32.84 -4.90
N TYR A 566 -5.44 31.83 -5.32
CA TYR A 566 -5.87 30.81 -6.29
C TYR A 566 -6.21 29.49 -5.62
N VAL A 567 -5.50 29.08 -4.57
CA VAL A 567 -5.68 27.78 -3.89
C VAL A 567 -6.95 27.74 -3.04
N LYS A 568 -7.37 28.87 -2.47
CA LYS A 568 -8.61 28.96 -1.66
C LYS A 568 -9.89 28.72 -2.48
N THR A 569 -9.82 28.78 -3.80
CA THR A 569 -10.98 28.63 -4.67
C THR A 569 -11.23 27.15 -4.98
N LYS A 570 -12.28 26.57 -4.43
CA LYS A 570 -12.74 25.19 -4.67
C LYS A 570 -13.75 25.08 -5.84
N LYS A 571 -14.04 26.17 -6.54
CA LYS A 571 -15.08 26.19 -7.57
C LYS A 571 -14.52 25.76 -8.93
N LYS A 572 -15.24 24.90 -9.64
CA LYS A 572 -14.99 24.57 -11.08
C LYS A 572 -15.36 25.73 -12.03
N THR A 573 -15.83 26.86 -11.48
CA THR A 573 -16.11 28.10 -12.22
C THR A 573 -14.85 28.94 -12.28
N GLY A 574 -14.48 29.40 -13.46
CA GLY A 574 -13.28 30.22 -13.69
C GLY A 574 -13.22 31.47 -12.85
N ILE A 575 -12.01 31.85 -12.42
CA ILE A 575 -11.72 33.09 -11.71
C ILE A 575 -10.73 33.92 -12.52
N ALA A 576 -10.80 35.26 -12.42
CA ALA A 576 -9.81 36.15 -13.03
C ALA A 576 -8.41 35.85 -12.46
N ALA A 577 -7.44 35.67 -13.34
CA ALA A 577 -6.04 35.38 -12.99
C ALA A 577 -5.10 36.53 -13.38
N ILE A 578 -5.28 37.08 -14.54
CA ILE A 578 -4.52 38.19 -15.08
C ILE A 578 -5.40 39.01 -16.04
N SER A 579 -5.23 40.30 -16.09
CA SER A 579 -5.82 41.15 -17.12
C SER A 579 -4.84 41.28 -18.28
N LEU A 580 -5.14 40.59 -19.38
CA LEU A 580 -4.33 40.66 -20.61
C LEU A 580 -4.66 41.93 -21.39
N LYS A 581 -3.67 42.52 -22.05
CA LYS A 581 -3.85 43.59 -23.01
C LYS A 581 -4.28 43.03 -24.35
N ASP A 582 -4.97 43.84 -25.15
CA ASP A 582 -5.41 43.43 -26.49
C ASP A 582 -4.19 42.96 -27.33
N GLY A 583 -4.31 41.77 -27.91
CA GLY A 583 -3.29 41.15 -28.73
C GLY A 583 -2.12 40.52 -27.93
N ASP A 584 -2.17 40.47 -26.59
CA ASP A 584 -1.19 39.78 -25.78
C ASP A 584 -1.74 38.43 -25.27
N GLU A 585 -0.86 37.45 -25.11
CA GLU A 585 -1.19 36.11 -24.65
C GLU A 585 -0.26 35.65 -23.53
N LEU A 586 -0.74 34.74 -22.69
CA LEU A 586 0.11 34.05 -21.70
C LEU A 586 1.14 33.18 -22.43
N ALA A 587 2.43 33.41 -22.09
CA ALA A 587 3.53 32.56 -22.55
C ALA A 587 3.87 31.46 -21.53
N ALA A 588 3.91 31.84 -20.24
CA ALA A 588 4.27 30.91 -19.16
C ALA A 588 3.61 31.30 -17.83
N VAL A 589 3.39 30.30 -17.01
CA VAL A 589 3.02 30.43 -15.60
C VAL A 589 3.96 29.57 -14.78
N THR A 590 4.44 30.09 -13.65
CA THR A 590 5.32 29.35 -12.74
C THR A 590 5.11 29.76 -11.30
N LEU A 591 5.50 28.89 -10.37
CA LEU A 591 5.47 29.17 -8.94
C LEU A 591 6.84 29.69 -8.49
N VAL A 592 6.82 30.79 -7.73
CA VAL A 592 8.06 31.42 -7.22
C VAL A 592 7.93 31.71 -5.72
N LYS A 593 9.11 31.77 -5.07
CA LYS A 593 9.27 32.22 -3.68
C LYS A 593 10.11 33.51 -3.67
N ASP A 594 11.41 33.37 -3.71
CA ASP A 594 12.38 34.47 -3.66
C ASP A 594 13.53 34.28 -4.67
N GLU A 595 13.51 33.22 -5.44
CA GLU A 595 14.56 32.81 -6.35
C GLU A 595 14.71 33.70 -7.59
N PRO A 596 15.92 33.75 -8.20
CA PRO A 596 16.11 34.38 -9.48
C PRO A 596 15.29 33.71 -10.59
N LEU A 597 14.89 34.48 -11.58
CA LEU A 597 14.07 34.08 -12.71
C LEU A 597 14.83 34.30 -14.03
N VAL A 598 14.73 33.34 -14.93
CA VAL A 598 15.21 33.49 -16.32
C VAL A 598 14.01 33.50 -17.25
N LEU A 599 13.90 34.54 -18.09
CA LEU A 599 12.98 34.57 -19.23
C LEU A 599 13.76 34.30 -20.49
N ILE A 600 13.18 33.49 -21.39
CA ILE A 600 13.78 33.16 -22.70
C ILE A 600 12.78 33.52 -23.81
N THR A 601 13.28 34.08 -24.90
CA THR A 601 12.45 34.47 -26.05
C THR A 601 12.60 33.50 -27.22
N GLY A 602 11.66 33.54 -28.16
CA GLY A 602 11.67 32.76 -29.38
C GLY A 602 12.92 33.01 -30.26
N LYS A 603 13.42 34.26 -30.26
CA LYS A 603 14.66 34.61 -31.01
C LYS A 603 15.93 34.33 -30.19
N GLY A 604 15.81 33.63 -29.07
CA GLY A 604 16.92 33.12 -28.28
C GLY A 604 17.59 34.13 -27.36
N MET A 605 16.94 35.25 -27.07
CA MET A 605 17.38 36.19 -26.03
C MET A 605 16.98 35.67 -24.64
N GLY A 606 17.81 35.95 -23.63
CA GLY A 606 17.52 35.57 -22.25
C GLY A 606 17.86 36.69 -21.27
N ILE A 607 17.01 36.88 -20.25
CA ILE A 607 17.25 37.80 -19.15
C ILE A 607 17.12 37.08 -17.83
N LYS A 608 18.10 37.30 -16.93
CA LYS A 608 18.07 36.80 -15.56
C LYS A 608 17.90 37.98 -14.59
N PHE A 609 16.87 37.94 -13.75
CA PHE A 609 16.61 38.95 -12.73
C PHE A 609 15.99 38.31 -11.47
N ASN A 610 15.90 39.06 -10.38
CA ASN A 610 15.33 38.52 -9.14
C ASN A 610 13.78 38.62 -9.19
N SER A 611 13.10 37.51 -8.83
CA SER A 611 11.64 37.50 -8.74
C SER A 611 11.08 38.53 -7.72
N MET A 612 11.91 38.95 -6.76
CA MET A 612 11.57 40.05 -5.81
C MET A 612 11.45 41.43 -6.47
N ASP A 613 12.07 41.62 -7.65
CA ASP A 613 11.92 42.88 -8.41
C ASP A 613 10.50 43.05 -9.01
N VAL A 614 9.68 42.00 -8.94
CA VAL A 614 8.27 42.03 -9.34
C VAL A 614 7.39 42.15 -8.10
N SER A 615 6.73 43.27 -7.92
CA SER A 615 5.81 43.48 -6.79
C SER A 615 4.57 42.57 -6.90
N ALA A 616 4.14 42.00 -5.78
CA ALA A 616 2.92 41.21 -5.73
C ALA A 616 1.68 42.11 -5.90
N THR A 617 0.75 41.68 -6.75
CA THR A 617 -0.49 42.43 -7.05
C THR A 617 -1.70 41.52 -6.99
N SER A 618 -2.92 42.06 -6.94
CA SER A 618 -4.16 41.30 -6.95
C SER A 618 -4.41 40.58 -8.29
N ARG A 619 -5.35 39.65 -8.33
CA ARG A 619 -5.65 38.79 -9.50
C ARG A 619 -6.01 39.56 -10.77
N ALA A 620 -6.75 40.68 -10.66
CA ALA A 620 -7.30 41.39 -11.79
C ALA A 620 -6.38 42.51 -12.34
N THR A 621 -5.06 42.41 -12.17
CA THR A 621 -4.09 43.41 -12.68
C THR A 621 -3.33 42.86 -13.91
N SER A 622 -2.74 43.76 -14.73
CA SER A 622 -2.05 43.39 -15.96
C SER A 622 -0.53 43.17 -15.81
N GLY A 623 0.08 43.55 -14.70
CA GLY A 623 1.52 43.34 -14.45
C GLY A 623 2.41 44.48 -14.92
N VAL A 624 3.72 44.23 -14.96
CA VAL A 624 4.80 45.17 -15.25
C VAL A 624 5.77 44.62 -16.32
N LYS A 625 6.56 45.47 -16.96
CA LYS A 625 7.55 45.05 -17.96
C LYS A 625 8.61 44.19 -17.31
N GLY A 626 8.71 42.93 -17.75
CA GLY A 626 9.72 41.95 -17.33
C GLY A 626 10.94 41.90 -18.23
N MET A 627 10.72 41.94 -19.55
CA MET A 627 11.74 41.93 -20.57
C MET A 627 11.42 42.93 -21.70
N GLY A 628 12.42 43.59 -22.25
CA GLY A 628 12.33 44.40 -23.48
C GLY A 628 12.56 43.52 -24.69
N LEU A 629 11.57 43.40 -25.56
CA LEU A 629 11.65 42.59 -26.76
C LEU A 629 12.17 43.40 -27.96
N ASN A 630 12.81 42.73 -28.93
CA ASN A 630 13.06 43.26 -30.26
C ASN A 630 11.80 43.08 -31.13
N GLU A 631 11.81 43.70 -32.34
CA GLU A 631 10.74 43.46 -33.32
C GLU A 631 10.57 41.99 -33.62
N ASP A 632 9.35 41.50 -33.74
CA ASP A 632 8.96 40.11 -34.02
C ASP A 632 9.51 39.05 -33.02
N ASP A 633 9.91 39.48 -31.80
CA ASP A 633 10.32 38.56 -30.73
C ASP A 633 9.22 38.41 -29.67
N TYR A 634 9.21 37.25 -29.04
CA TYR A 634 8.20 36.92 -28.02
C TYR A 634 8.79 36.00 -26.94
N VAL A 635 8.28 36.10 -25.71
CA VAL A 635 8.70 35.23 -24.61
C VAL A 635 8.11 33.84 -24.78
N VAL A 636 8.92 32.81 -24.60
CA VAL A 636 8.51 31.40 -24.67
C VAL A 636 8.56 30.69 -23.33
N ALA A 637 9.38 31.15 -22.38
CA ALA A 637 9.54 30.48 -21.10
C ALA A 637 9.92 31.40 -19.96
N ALA A 638 9.52 31.00 -18.74
CA ALA A 638 9.88 31.62 -17.48
C ALA A 638 10.34 30.52 -16.50
N LEU A 639 11.60 30.53 -16.11
CA LEU A 639 12.24 29.46 -15.37
C LEU A 639 12.79 29.98 -14.04
N PRO A 640 12.22 29.65 -12.88
CA PRO A 640 12.76 29.97 -11.57
C PRO A 640 13.99 29.09 -11.27
N ILE A 641 15.11 29.73 -10.89
CA ILE A 641 16.35 29.02 -10.55
C ILE A 641 16.27 28.59 -9.09
N ARG A 642 15.92 27.33 -8.86
CA ARG A 642 15.83 26.74 -7.51
C ARG A 642 17.15 26.10 -7.08
N ASN A 643 17.87 25.52 -8.04
CA ASN A 643 19.20 24.96 -7.81
C ASN A 643 20.22 25.67 -8.71
N PRO A 644 21.19 26.42 -8.13
CA PRO A 644 22.22 27.12 -8.90
C PRO A 644 23.14 26.23 -9.72
N GLN A 645 23.18 24.92 -9.41
CA GLN A 645 24.01 23.93 -10.13
C GLN A 645 23.34 23.39 -11.41
N ASP A 646 22.05 23.68 -11.62
CA ASP A 646 21.35 23.26 -12.82
C ASP A 646 21.93 23.97 -14.07
N SER A 647 21.79 23.34 -15.21
CA SER A 647 22.09 23.93 -16.50
C SER A 647 20.83 24.37 -17.23
N LEU A 648 20.89 25.45 -17.98
CA LEU A 648 19.79 25.89 -18.85
C LEU A 648 19.83 25.14 -20.18
N ALA A 649 18.90 24.21 -20.36
CA ALA A 649 18.72 23.54 -21.67
C ALA A 649 17.79 24.38 -22.56
N ILE A 650 18.18 24.52 -23.84
CA ILE A 650 17.47 25.28 -24.84
C ILE A 650 17.36 24.43 -26.12
N PHE A 651 16.14 24.36 -26.64
CA PHE A 651 15.81 23.59 -27.84
C PHE A 651 15.10 24.45 -28.86
N SER A 652 15.45 24.21 -30.14
CA SER A 652 14.89 24.95 -31.26
C SER A 652 13.87 24.13 -32.06
N GLU A 653 13.05 24.81 -32.83
CA GLU A 653 11.97 24.25 -33.66
C GLU A 653 12.45 23.12 -34.58
N CYS A 654 13.63 23.26 -35.15
CA CYS A 654 14.23 22.22 -36.03
C CYS A 654 14.88 21.06 -35.26
N GLY A 655 14.65 20.93 -33.94
CA GLY A 655 15.04 19.81 -33.11
C GLY A 655 16.51 19.82 -32.67
N LEU A 656 17.22 20.96 -32.75
CA LEU A 656 18.54 21.11 -32.15
C LEU A 656 18.41 21.51 -30.68
N GLY A 657 19.34 21.06 -29.84
CA GLY A 657 19.36 21.35 -28.42
C GLY A 657 20.76 21.42 -27.85
N LYS A 658 20.89 22.20 -26.79
CA LYS A 658 22.12 22.33 -25.99
C LYS A 658 21.77 22.71 -24.56
N LYS A 659 22.71 22.56 -23.64
CA LYS A 659 22.63 23.15 -22.29
C LYS A 659 23.78 24.15 -22.10
N ILE A 660 23.54 25.20 -21.36
CA ILE A 660 24.50 26.25 -20.99
C ILE A 660 24.60 26.38 -19.48
N ASP A 661 25.76 26.80 -18.99
CA ASP A 661 25.93 27.06 -17.56
C ASP A 661 25.16 28.33 -17.16
N LEU A 662 24.40 28.27 -16.06
CA LEU A 662 23.67 29.41 -15.53
C LEU A 662 24.57 30.59 -15.10
N ASN A 663 25.86 30.33 -14.85
CA ASN A 663 26.83 31.38 -14.54
C ASN A 663 27.17 32.24 -15.76
N GLU A 664 26.93 31.79 -17.00
CA GLU A 664 27.04 32.61 -18.20
C GLU A 664 25.96 33.69 -18.30
N LEU A 665 24.87 33.58 -17.48
CA LEU A 665 23.79 34.55 -17.43
C LEU A 665 23.98 35.55 -16.27
N VAL A 666 24.45 36.74 -16.61
CA VAL A 666 24.61 37.82 -15.66
C VAL A 666 23.23 38.31 -15.19
N THR A 667 23.04 38.49 -13.87
CA THR A 667 21.80 39.04 -13.30
C THR A 667 21.67 40.53 -13.70
N GLN A 668 20.53 40.89 -14.27
CA GLN A 668 20.19 42.24 -14.73
C GLN A 668 18.96 42.80 -14.00
N LYS A 669 18.67 44.09 -14.15
CA LYS A 669 17.39 44.64 -13.76
C LYS A 669 16.31 44.19 -14.75
N ARG A 670 15.07 43.90 -14.23
CA ARG A 670 13.94 43.57 -15.11
C ARG A 670 13.67 44.69 -16.14
N GLY A 671 13.07 44.32 -17.27
CA GLY A 671 12.76 45.25 -18.36
C GLY A 671 13.89 45.50 -19.36
N GLY A 672 15.09 44.95 -19.11
CA GLY A 672 16.23 44.95 -20.08
C GLY A 672 15.98 44.03 -21.28
N LYS A 673 16.78 44.15 -22.32
CA LYS A 673 16.73 43.29 -23.54
C LYS A 673 17.36 41.92 -23.33
N GLY A 674 18.09 41.71 -22.23
CA GLY A 674 18.83 40.45 -21.98
C GLY A 674 20.09 40.27 -22.86
N ILE A 675 20.50 39.02 -22.97
CA ILE A 675 21.68 38.61 -23.76
C ILE A 675 21.34 37.41 -24.67
N ILE A 676 22.09 37.16 -25.71
CA ILE A 676 21.90 36.00 -26.58
C ILE A 676 22.23 34.72 -25.81
N CYS A 677 21.24 33.83 -25.67
CA CYS A 677 21.37 32.49 -25.11
C CYS A 677 21.36 31.40 -26.15
N TYR A 678 20.71 31.67 -27.29
CA TYR A 678 20.68 30.77 -28.45
C TYR A 678 20.70 31.58 -29.74
N LYS A 679 21.55 31.20 -30.70
CA LYS A 679 21.60 31.87 -32.00
C LYS A 679 20.60 31.23 -32.95
N THR A 680 19.49 31.89 -33.21
CA THR A 680 18.47 31.45 -34.15
C THR A 680 18.88 31.76 -35.59
N SER A 681 18.43 30.93 -36.53
CA SER A 681 18.67 31.05 -37.97
C SER A 681 17.63 30.23 -38.73
N GLU A 682 17.54 30.34 -40.06
CA GLU A 682 16.67 29.48 -40.88
C GLU A 682 16.93 27.97 -40.68
N LYS A 683 18.14 27.56 -40.30
CA LYS A 683 18.51 26.16 -40.03
C LYS A 683 18.04 25.67 -38.65
N THR A 684 17.85 26.55 -37.71
CA THR A 684 17.45 26.19 -36.35
C THR A 684 15.97 26.41 -36.09
N GLY A 685 15.35 27.35 -36.74
CA GLY A 685 14.06 27.90 -36.35
C GLY A 685 14.15 28.68 -35.02
N ASP A 686 13.02 29.04 -34.47
CA ASP A 686 12.90 29.73 -33.20
C ASP A 686 13.12 28.77 -32.02
N VAL A 687 13.38 29.30 -30.84
CA VAL A 687 13.41 28.54 -29.59
C VAL A 687 11.99 28.16 -29.21
N THR A 688 11.73 26.87 -28.98
CA THR A 688 10.40 26.34 -28.64
C THR A 688 10.36 25.62 -27.30
N GLY A 689 11.49 25.11 -26.81
CA GLY A 689 11.55 24.38 -25.55
C GLY A 689 12.73 24.78 -24.68
N THR A 690 12.50 24.94 -23.37
CA THR A 690 13.56 25.23 -22.40
C THR A 690 13.29 24.57 -21.07
N ALA A 691 14.35 24.16 -20.36
CA ALA A 691 14.24 23.58 -19.01
C ALA A 691 15.51 23.83 -18.20
N LEU A 692 15.38 23.92 -16.88
CA LEU A 692 16.51 23.84 -15.96
C LEU A 692 16.73 22.38 -15.59
N ILE A 693 17.91 21.84 -15.88
CA ILE A 693 18.22 20.42 -15.78
C ILE A 693 19.50 20.13 -15.01
N SER A 694 19.50 19.02 -14.27
CA SER A 694 20.68 18.34 -13.74
C SER A 694 21.00 17.10 -14.60
N ASP A 695 22.18 16.52 -14.44
CA ASP A 695 22.56 15.31 -15.21
C ASP A 695 21.74 14.04 -14.84
N GLU A 696 21.04 14.06 -13.71
CA GLU A 696 20.17 12.97 -13.27
C GLU A 696 18.77 12.99 -13.90
N ASP A 697 18.41 14.08 -14.57
CA ASP A 697 17.08 14.27 -15.13
C ASP A 697 16.87 13.55 -16.45
N ASN A 698 15.60 13.23 -16.72
CA ASN A 698 15.14 12.82 -18.04
C ASN A 698 14.26 13.91 -18.66
N LEU A 699 14.32 14.04 -19.95
CA LEU A 699 13.58 15.03 -20.73
C LEU A 699 12.65 14.35 -21.72
N LEU A 700 11.37 14.68 -21.66
CA LEU A 700 10.43 14.35 -22.73
C LEU A 700 10.44 15.47 -23.75
N VAL A 701 10.95 15.18 -24.94
CA VAL A 701 11.04 16.09 -26.08
C VAL A 701 9.91 15.75 -27.03
N CYS A 702 8.94 16.64 -27.16
CA CYS A 702 7.75 16.46 -27.99
C CYS A 702 7.89 17.18 -29.32
N GLY A 703 7.76 16.44 -30.41
CA GLY A 703 7.65 16.97 -31.77
C GLY A 703 6.24 16.84 -32.32
N LEU A 704 6.01 17.42 -33.51
CA LEU A 704 4.71 17.42 -34.18
C LEU A 704 4.21 15.98 -34.47
N THR A 705 5.11 15.08 -34.85
CA THR A 705 4.77 13.70 -35.29
C THR A 705 5.27 12.61 -34.37
N ASN A 706 6.26 12.90 -33.52
CA ASN A 706 6.85 11.94 -32.61
C ASN A 706 7.39 12.61 -31.35
N SER A 707 7.51 11.85 -30.27
CA SER A 707 8.11 12.28 -29.01
C SER A 707 9.17 11.30 -28.56
N ILE A 708 10.22 11.81 -27.91
CA ILE A 708 11.34 11.00 -27.40
C ILE A 708 11.64 11.38 -25.95
N CYS A 709 11.91 10.40 -25.10
CA CYS A 709 12.42 10.61 -23.77
C CYS A 709 13.93 10.37 -23.76
N ILE A 710 14.73 11.35 -23.37
CA ILE A 710 16.20 11.28 -23.34
C ILE A 710 16.74 11.63 -21.95
N SER A 711 17.94 11.12 -21.61
CA SER A 711 18.67 11.59 -20.44
C SER A 711 19.20 13.01 -20.67
N ALA A 712 19.22 13.84 -19.62
CA ALA A 712 19.84 15.17 -19.66
C ALA A 712 21.32 15.15 -20.04
N THR A 713 22.02 14.03 -19.85
CA THR A 713 23.40 13.81 -20.29
C THR A 713 23.55 13.76 -21.80
N GLU A 714 22.51 13.44 -22.56
CA GLU A 714 22.49 13.44 -24.01
C GLU A 714 22.41 14.87 -24.60
N VAL A 715 22.10 15.88 -23.81
CA VAL A 715 22.07 17.28 -24.22
C VAL A 715 23.45 17.86 -24.00
N PRO A 716 24.16 18.29 -25.10
CA PRO A 716 25.54 18.74 -24.99
C PRO A 716 25.67 20.06 -24.24
N LEU A 717 26.66 20.16 -23.36
CA LEU A 717 27.09 21.43 -22.79
C LEU A 717 27.78 22.26 -23.86
N ALA A 718 27.38 23.49 -24.04
CA ALA A 718 27.90 24.35 -25.13
C ALA A 718 27.80 25.84 -24.74
N THR A 719 28.52 26.69 -25.46
CA THR A 719 28.47 28.14 -25.25
C THR A 719 27.14 28.75 -25.70
N ARG A 720 26.78 29.92 -25.14
CA ARG A 720 25.54 30.66 -25.44
C ARG A 720 25.28 30.88 -26.93
N VAL A 721 26.31 31.14 -27.74
CA VAL A 721 26.19 31.45 -29.17
C VAL A 721 26.23 30.24 -30.10
N SER A 722 26.43 29.03 -29.57
CA SER A 722 26.45 27.79 -30.38
C SER A 722 25.05 27.35 -30.81
N LEU A 723 24.95 26.52 -31.84
CA LEU A 723 23.68 25.99 -32.37
C LEU A 723 23.20 24.75 -31.65
N GLY A 724 24.07 24.08 -30.87
CA GLY A 724 23.74 22.79 -30.25
C GLY A 724 23.82 21.60 -31.23
N ASN A 725 23.34 20.43 -30.73
CA ASN A 725 23.32 19.19 -31.52
C ASN A 725 21.88 18.77 -31.83
N GLN A 726 21.74 17.94 -32.86
CA GLN A 726 20.44 17.36 -33.21
C GLN A 726 19.99 16.40 -32.13
N ILE A 727 18.80 16.67 -31.56
CA ILE A 727 18.15 15.87 -30.51
C ILE A 727 16.97 15.09 -31.08
N LEU A 728 16.14 15.74 -31.92
CA LEU A 728 14.98 15.17 -32.57
C LEU A 728 15.04 15.45 -34.06
N LYS A 729 14.86 14.42 -34.92
CA LYS A 729 14.90 14.55 -36.40
C LYS A 729 13.53 14.31 -37.03
N GLY A 730 13.32 14.93 -38.18
CA GLY A 730 12.18 14.65 -39.07
C GLY A 730 10.85 15.22 -38.63
N THR A 731 10.84 16.06 -37.58
CA THR A 731 9.63 16.72 -37.08
C THR A 731 9.99 18.08 -36.49
N LYS A 732 9.03 19.01 -36.45
CA LYS A 732 9.21 20.25 -35.70
C LYS A 732 9.07 19.95 -34.21
N LEU A 733 9.95 20.50 -33.38
CA LEU A 733 9.92 20.41 -31.95
C LEU A 733 8.90 21.43 -31.42
N LEU A 734 8.00 20.97 -30.54
CA LEU A 734 6.93 21.79 -29.97
C LEU A 734 7.20 22.17 -28.50
N SER A 735 7.62 21.18 -27.70
CA SER A 735 7.84 21.40 -26.27
C SER A 735 8.86 20.44 -25.68
N VAL A 736 9.43 20.82 -24.53
CA VAL A 736 10.33 19.98 -23.74
C VAL A 736 9.89 20.08 -22.27
N THR A 737 9.79 18.91 -21.64
CA THR A 737 9.38 18.80 -20.23
C THR A 737 10.28 17.84 -19.48
N LYS A 738 10.68 18.20 -18.27
CA LYS A 738 11.41 17.35 -17.34
C LYS A 738 10.47 16.24 -16.79
N VAL A 739 10.85 14.95 -16.92
CA VAL A 739 10.04 13.77 -16.52
C VAL A 739 10.74 12.87 -15.52
#